data_b1c56bb89db07b08eee8025ee8ca433b
#
_entry.id   b1c56bb89db07b08eee8025ee8ca433b
#
_cell.length_a   1.000
_cell.length_b   1.000
_cell.length_c   1.000
_cell.angle_alpha   90.00
_cell.angle_beta   90.00
_cell.angle_gamma   90.00
#
_symmetry.space_group_name_H-M   'P 1'
#
loop_
_entity.id
_entity.type
_entity.pdbx_description
1 polymer ?
#
loop_
_entity_poly.entity_id
_entity_poly.type
_entity_poly.pdbx_seq_one_letter_code
_entity_poly.pdbx_strand_id
1 'polypeptide(L)'
;MTGRGRGRGGGAGYYKPAREVARVYGNGQFPAPNPQVVKLENEMVKPGLSPAMAASSLDFKLPCRPAYGMQGRAIALYANYFELKAANKNKDLYRYSLAFQSEEESELKTKKVKKRRVIEILLDMPPFSTLKVASDWTQKLVSAQKIPLAEEGQEYTIEFYHKDRGPLPPPTPNEEARLTEARTRNTYHIRVQAIGTVLLADLLQDLSGPKSTYPLKLEAIDALNTIMAHGPSTALNIITAGNKFFPFGDHPQMESHDLKEGLQAHRGYFTSVRTSVSRLLVNLNVATGACYKPGPLVEMMSEVCGSYPPLSEQHHIQVTKFFGPIRVETNYLPDDSSKNKENKGTKRQVRTVIVAPYGKNATNVTFPKTHTNGTVTHPTVQQHFLEEHNIRLHYPRAPLANAGIPKDPIWIPAELCKILPGQLKRGLLTSEQTARMITFAARRPHANAESITGNGLTVTMINPVVNGENTNLKGFGVKVDPRMITVPGRILMPPTVMYKGLKNRTPNNGTWNLKVSELGLSPFRVVKKLGEWSTLVINSGRYDTIPGGIEGLKADLHKFREELNKYGLNLIEPQKPCIISIPPGILKDAKREPELVDTIRSLVETGLRTQLPKKPTFLLVLLPSDNIILYDTLKSLFDLTYGIPSVCCVGKNFDKKSEQIYANVAMKVNQKLGGVNHVVDIKRMTPLDTQTIIFGIDVTHPSPGSSETAPSIAGVVASIDAMFSQYPASMRRQQGYKEMVTDLEEMIIERLRLWQKRNQDHLPNKVIVYRDGVGEGQYQQVVETEGESFSKAFDRLYGAEAKHPKLSIVMVGKRHHTRFYPTKMEDTDGTTGNPKPGTVVDRGVTGEKLFDFFLLAHQGKEANPRKVTYS
;
A
#
# COMPACT_ATOMS: atom_id res chain seq x y z
N MET A 1 4.52 9.28 -0.28
CA MET A 1 5.43 8.11 -0.45
C MET A 1 6.13 8.24 -1.77
N THR A 2 7.26 8.89 -1.76
CA THR A 2 8.12 9.01 -2.91
C THR A 2 8.62 7.62 -3.28
N GLY A 3 8.30 7.18 -4.49
CA GLY A 3 8.94 6.03 -5.11
C GLY A 3 10.43 6.32 -5.26
N ARG A 4 11.19 6.02 -4.24
CA ARG A 4 12.63 5.96 -4.34
C ARG A 4 12.98 4.86 -5.32
N GLY A 5 13.31 5.26 -6.54
CA GLY A 5 14.15 4.45 -7.39
C GLY A 5 15.45 4.20 -6.65
N ARG A 6 15.50 3.18 -5.80
CA ARG A 6 16.77 2.63 -5.32
C ARG A 6 17.52 2.15 -6.54
N GLY A 7 18.47 2.96 -7.00
CA GLY A 7 19.57 2.47 -7.81
C GLY A 7 20.30 1.41 -6.98
N ARG A 8 19.87 0.17 -7.06
CA ARG A 8 20.67 -0.96 -6.60
C ARG A 8 21.83 -1.12 -7.58
N GLY A 9 22.98 -0.59 -7.20
CA GLY A 9 24.24 -1.23 -7.54
C GLY A 9 24.25 -2.58 -6.86
N GLY A 10 23.45 -3.51 -7.37
CA GLY A 10 23.55 -4.92 -7.03
C GLY A 10 24.41 -5.54 -8.10
N GLY A 11 25.48 -6.23 -7.69
CA GLY A 11 26.17 -7.15 -8.56
C GLY A 11 25.12 -7.97 -9.30
N ALA A 12 25.33 -8.18 -10.58
CA ALA A 12 24.55 -9.04 -11.41
C ALA A 12 24.55 -10.45 -10.81
N GLY A 13 23.65 -10.70 -9.84
CA GLY A 13 23.26 -12.03 -9.53
C GLY A 13 22.68 -12.58 -10.81
N TYR A 14 23.35 -13.51 -11.43
CA TYR A 14 22.89 -14.26 -12.58
C TYR A 14 21.52 -14.85 -12.26
N TYR A 15 20.46 -14.11 -12.60
CA TYR A 15 19.11 -14.69 -12.62
C TYR A 15 19.14 -15.76 -13.72
N LYS A 16 19.02 -17.01 -13.32
CA LYS A 16 18.76 -18.07 -14.29
C LYS A 16 17.53 -17.63 -15.09
N PRO A 17 17.59 -17.72 -16.44
CA PRO A 17 16.46 -17.30 -17.28
C PRO A 17 15.18 -18.01 -16.83
N ALA A 18 14.04 -17.33 -16.97
CA ALA A 18 12.75 -17.95 -16.70
C ALA A 18 12.56 -19.12 -17.66
N ARG A 19 12.35 -20.32 -17.11
CA ARG A 19 12.15 -21.54 -17.89
C ARG A 19 10.71 -22.06 -17.83
N GLU A 20 9.84 -21.38 -17.08
CA GLU A 20 8.50 -21.84 -16.79
C GLU A 20 7.47 -20.70 -16.90
N VAL A 21 6.34 -21.02 -17.48
CA VAL A 21 5.10 -20.24 -17.40
C VAL A 21 4.15 -20.88 -16.40
N ALA A 22 3.14 -20.14 -15.94
CA ALA A 22 2.14 -20.66 -15.02
C ALA A 22 1.39 -21.87 -15.61
N ARG A 23 1.38 -22.98 -14.88
CA ARG A 23 0.66 -24.20 -15.23
C ARG A 23 -0.61 -24.34 -14.38
N VAL A 24 -1.51 -23.39 -14.54
CA VAL A 24 -2.77 -23.36 -13.78
C VAL A 24 -3.84 -24.29 -14.34
N TYR A 25 -3.59 -24.89 -15.50
CA TYR A 25 -4.39 -25.95 -16.12
C TYR A 25 -3.53 -27.18 -16.41
N GLY A 26 -4.10 -28.35 -16.23
CA GLY A 26 -3.42 -29.61 -16.57
C GLY A 26 -2.95 -29.65 -18.01
N ASN A 27 -1.84 -30.34 -18.28
CA ASN A 27 -1.26 -30.56 -19.61
C ASN A 27 -0.83 -29.33 -20.39
N GLY A 28 -0.64 -28.15 -19.74
CA GLY A 28 -0.22 -26.92 -20.39
C GLY A 28 -1.22 -26.32 -21.38
N GLN A 29 -2.42 -26.89 -21.48
CA GLN A 29 -3.51 -26.30 -22.25
C GLN A 29 -4.19 -25.21 -21.41
N PHE A 30 -4.65 -24.16 -22.08
CA PHE A 30 -5.44 -23.09 -21.46
C PHE A 30 -6.66 -22.80 -22.31
N PRO A 31 -7.83 -22.47 -21.71
CA PRO A 31 -9.00 -22.09 -22.48
C PRO A 31 -8.73 -20.80 -23.26
N ALA A 32 -9.23 -20.69 -24.45
CA ALA A 32 -9.25 -19.43 -25.18
C ALA A 32 -10.05 -18.38 -24.40
N PRO A 33 -9.75 -17.08 -24.54
CA PRO A 33 -10.61 -16.01 -24.04
C PRO A 33 -12.07 -16.24 -24.46
N ASN A 34 -13.03 -16.00 -23.55
CA ASN A 34 -14.43 -16.32 -23.79
C ASN A 34 -14.98 -15.54 -25.02
N PRO A 35 -15.36 -16.24 -26.10
CA PRO A 35 -15.77 -15.60 -27.36
C PRO A 35 -17.08 -14.83 -27.24
N GLN A 36 -17.98 -15.24 -26.35
CA GLN A 36 -19.24 -14.53 -26.11
C GLN A 36 -18.99 -13.16 -25.47
N VAL A 37 -18.07 -13.11 -24.50
CA VAL A 37 -17.67 -11.85 -23.88
C VAL A 37 -17.02 -10.92 -24.91
N VAL A 38 -16.11 -11.42 -25.73
CA VAL A 38 -15.46 -10.64 -26.79
C VAL A 38 -16.48 -10.11 -27.80
N LYS A 39 -17.49 -10.90 -28.13
CA LYS A 39 -18.60 -10.48 -28.99
C LYS A 39 -19.40 -9.34 -28.37
N LEU A 40 -19.82 -9.48 -27.12
CA LEU A 40 -20.55 -8.43 -26.40
C LEU A 40 -19.73 -7.15 -26.22
N GLU A 41 -18.43 -7.26 -25.90
CA GLU A 41 -17.51 -6.12 -25.86
C GLU A 41 -17.51 -5.35 -27.18
N ASN A 42 -17.44 -6.04 -28.33
CA ASN A 42 -17.49 -5.41 -29.64
C ASN A 42 -18.85 -4.76 -29.93
N GLU A 43 -19.94 -5.35 -29.45
CA GLU A 43 -21.27 -4.80 -29.59
C GLU A 43 -21.48 -3.51 -28.80
N MET A 44 -20.87 -3.40 -27.61
CA MET A 44 -20.94 -2.22 -26.75
C MET A 44 -20.23 -0.98 -27.31
N VAL A 45 -19.26 -1.14 -28.20
CA VAL A 45 -18.50 -0.04 -28.83
C VAL A 45 -18.85 0.20 -30.30
N LYS A 46 -19.97 -0.33 -30.79
CA LYS A 46 -20.40 -0.10 -32.18
C LYS A 46 -20.65 1.39 -32.45
N PRO A 47 -20.21 1.94 -33.61
CA PRO A 47 -20.55 3.27 -34.08
C PRO A 47 -22.08 3.42 -34.16
N GLY A 48 -22.62 4.48 -33.58
CA GLY A 48 -24.07 4.74 -33.53
C GLY A 48 -24.67 4.82 -32.15
N LEU A 49 -23.94 4.33 -31.11
CA LEU A 49 -24.13 4.76 -29.74
C LEU A 49 -23.40 6.10 -29.59
N SER A 50 -24.09 7.19 -29.96
CA SER A 50 -23.47 8.51 -29.90
C SER A 50 -23.07 8.86 -28.46
N PRO A 51 -22.02 9.67 -28.25
CA PRO A 51 -21.68 10.21 -26.93
C PRO A 51 -22.86 10.91 -26.24
N ALA A 52 -23.82 11.42 -27.00
CA ALA A 52 -25.05 12.01 -26.50
C ALA A 52 -26.00 11.01 -25.82
N MET A 53 -25.99 9.73 -26.21
CA MET A 53 -26.74 8.67 -25.53
C MET A 53 -26.04 8.14 -24.28
N ALA A 54 -24.70 8.22 -24.23
CA ALA A 54 -23.93 7.94 -23.00
C ALA A 54 -24.10 9.04 -21.94
N ALA A 55 -24.34 10.28 -22.36
CA ALA A 55 -24.61 11.42 -21.47
C ALA A 55 -26.03 11.40 -20.86
N SER A 56 -26.95 10.58 -21.37
CA SER A 56 -28.31 10.47 -20.83
C SER A 56 -28.44 9.54 -19.61
N SER A 57 -27.37 8.81 -19.24
CA SER A 57 -27.29 8.18 -17.92
C SER A 57 -26.85 9.22 -16.92
N LEU A 58 -27.77 9.79 -16.20
CA LEU A 58 -27.60 10.86 -15.18
C LEU A 58 -26.55 10.57 -14.08
N ASP A 59 -25.98 9.36 -14.04
CA ASP A 59 -25.12 8.90 -12.95
C ASP A 59 -23.63 8.72 -13.32
N PHE A 60 -23.22 8.93 -14.59
CA PHE A 60 -21.80 8.72 -14.95
C PHE A 60 -21.26 9.86 -15.81
N LYS A 61 -20.52 10.78 -15.20
CA LYS A 61 -19.75 11.83 -15.88
C LYS A 61 -18.45 11.33 -16.54
N LEU A 62 -18.12 10.03 -16.38
CA LEU A 62 -16.94 9.44 -16.98
C LEU A 62 -17.21 9.01 -18.44
N PRO A 63 -16.29 9.29 -19.37
CA PRO A 63 -16.50 8.94 -20.77
C PRO A 63 -16.51 7.43 -20.98
N CYS A 64 -17.47 6.98 -21.78
CA CYS A 64 -17.54 5.59 -22.19
C CYS A 64 -16.40 5.26 -23.16
N ARG A 65 -15.99 4.00 -23.18
CA ARG A 65 -15.02 3.46 -24.11
C ARG A 65 -15.48 3.66 -25.56
N PRO A 66 -14.73 4.40 -26.41
CA PRO A 66 -15.12 4.60 -27.81
C PRO A 66 -14.82 3.39 -28.69
N ALA A 67 -13.75 2.66 -28.40
CA ALA A 67 -13.29 1.47 -29.11
C ALA A 67 -12.24 0.72 -28.32
N TYR A 68 -11.94 -0.51 -28.74
CA TYR A 68 -10.80 -1.28 -28.25
C TYR A 68 -9.58 -1.05 -29.14
N GLY A 69 -8.39 -1.05 -28.53
CA GLY A 69 -7.16 -0.88 -29.30
C GLY A 69 -6.88 -2.05 -30.23
N MET A 70 -6.23 -1.73 -31.36
CA MET A 70 -5.90 -2.72 -32.42
C MET A 70 -4.40 -2.87 -32.62
N GLN A 71 -3.59 -1.96 -32.09
CA GLN A 71 -2.14 -1.98 -32.26
C GLN A 71 -1.48 -3.05 -31.36
N GLY A 72 -0.37 -3.60 -31.87
CA GLY A 72 0.43 -4.59 -31.15
C GLY A 72 0.15 -6.03 -31.59
N ARG A 73 0.97 -6.96 -31.12
CA ARG A 73 0.84 -8.40 -31.36
C ARG A 73 -0.15 -8.99 -30.35
N ALA A 74 -1.18 -9.64 -30.85
CA ALA A 74 -2.18 -10.30 -30.00
C ALA A 74 -1.58 -11.46 -29.20
N ILE A 75 -1.97 -11.58 -27.94
CA ILE A 75 -1.58 -12.66 -27.02
C ILE A 75 -2.76 -13.06 -26.14
N ALA A 76 -2.68 -14.23 -25.54
CA ALA A 76 -3.57 -14.66 -24.45
C ALA A 76 -2.82 -14.65 -23.13
N LEU A 77 -3.48 -14.17 -22.07
CA LEU A 77 -2.93 -14.09 -20.74
C LEU A 77 -3.88 -14.71 -19.73
N TYR A 78 -3.34 -15.36 -18.69
CA TYR A 78 -4.14 -15.60 -17.50
C TYR A 78 -4.30 -14.28 -16.74
N ALA A 79 -5.48 -14.05 -16.19
CA ALA A 79 -5.75 -12.98 -15.25
C ALA A 79 -6.16 -13.58 -13.91
N ASN A 80 -5.66 -13.04 -12.80
CA ASN A 80 -5.96 -13.57 -11.47
C ASN A 80 -7.41 -13.28 -11.02
N TYR A 81 -8.34 -13.69 -11.87
CA TYR A 81 -9.78 -13.56 -11.70
C TYR A 81 -10.46 -14.91 -11.89
N PHE A 82 -11.58 -15.07 -11.20
CA PHE A 82 -12.43 -16.25 -11.21
C PHE A 82 -13.87 -15.80 -11.46
N GLU A 83 -14.61 -16.52 -12.29
CA GLU A 83 -15.97 -16.13 -12.64
C GLU A 83 -16.93 -16.43 -11.49
N LEU A 84 -17.63 -15.41 -11.00
CA LEU A 84 -18.71 -15.52 -10.03
C LEU A 84 -20.03 -15.68 -10.78
N LYS A 85 -20.64 -16.84 -10.66
CA LYS A 85 -21.90 -17.20 -11.35
C LYS A 85 -23.07 -17.14 -10.37
N ALA A 86 -24.18 -16.58 -10.80
CA ALA A 86 -25.43 -16.79 -10.10
C ALA A 86 -25.86 -18.26 -10.32
N ALA A 87 -25.90 -19.05 -9.25
CA ALA A 87 -26.43 -20.40 -9.28
C ALA A 87 -27.94 -20.38 -9.37
N ASN A 88 -28.57 -19.33 -8.82
CA ASN A 88 -30.00 -19.03 -9.01
C ASN A 88 -30.09 -17.51 -9.32
N LYS A 89 -30.50 -17.19 -10.55
CA LYS A 89 -30.64 -15.80 -11.02
C LYS A 89 -31.75 -15.04 -10.33
N ASN A 90 -32.78 -15.72 -9.89
CA ASN A 90 -33.93 -15.14 -9.21
C ASN A 90 -33.74 -15.04 -7.69
N LYS A 91 -32.55 -15.22 -7.19
CA LYS A 91 -32.23 -15.11 -5.77
C LYS A 91 -31.99 -13.66 -5.40
N ASP A 92 -32.81 -13.15 -4.52
CA ASP A 92 -32.67 -11.84 -3.93
C ASP A 92 -31.67 -11.88 -2.76
N LEU A 93 -30.89 -10.82 -2.61
CA LEU A 93 -30.02 -10.61 -1.47
C LEU A 93 -30.55 -9.41 -0.68
N TYR A 94 -30.92 -9.63 0.57
CA TYR A 94 -31.48 -8.62 1.47
C TYR A 94 -30.35 -7.99 2.27
N ARG A 95 -30.28 -6.66 2.28
CA ARG A 95 -29.23 -5.89 2.94
C ARG A 95 -29.78 -5.21 4.19
N TYR A 96 -29.01 -5.24 5.27
CA TYR A 96 -29.35 -4.65 6.55
C TYR A 96 -28.16 -3.85 7.10
N SER A 97 -28.46 -2.75 7.79
CA SER A 97 -27.49 -2.00 8.58
C SER A 97 -27.55 -2.41 10.05
N LEU A 98 -26.42 -2.36 10.71
CA LEU A 98 -26.26 -2.52 12.16
C LEU A 98 -25.87 -1.17 12.76
N ALA A 99 -26.76 -0.57 13.53
CA ALA A 99 -26.50 0.65 14.26
C ALA A 99 -26.38 0.32 15.76
N PHE A 100 -25.28 0.74 16.38
CA PHE A 100 -25.07 0.68 17.81
C PHE A 100 -25.48 2.02 18.42
N GLN A 101 -25.87 2.07 19.69
CA GLN A 101 -26.10 3.34 20.37
C GLN A 101 -24.80 4.19 20.36
N SER A 102 -24.92 5.52 20.32
CA SER A 102 -23.80 6.43 20.05
C SER A 102 -22.66 6.31 21.07
N GLU A 103 -22.98 6.12 22.36
CA GLU A 103 -21.98 5.93 23.42
C GLU A 103 -21.27 4.58 23.28
N GLU A 104 -22.05 3.51 22.97
CA GLU A 104 -21.52 2.17 22.72
C GLU A 104 -20.65 2.13 21.47
N GLU A 105 -21.02 2.85 20.41
CA GLU A 105 -20.23 2.93 19.19
C GLU A 105 -18.87 3.58 19.44
N SER A 106 -18.83 4.63 20.24
CA SER A 106 -17.59 5.31 20.64
C SER A 106 -16.65 4.39 21.42
N GLU A 107 -17.17 3.61 22.35
CA GLU A 107 -16.42 2.59 23.09
C GLU A 107 -15.96 1.43 22.19
N LEU A 108 -16.81 0.97 21.30
CA LEU A 108 -16.55 -0.18 20.41
C LEU A 108 -15.64 0.17 19.26
N LYS A 109 -15.59 1.46 18.80
CA LYS A 109 -14.60 1.93 17.80
C LYS A 109 -13.17 1.70 18.26
N THR A 110 -12.91 1.82 19.55
CA THR A 110 -11.60 1.58 20.14
C THR A 110 -11.28 0.08 20.28
N LYS A 111 -12.31 -0.79 20.30
CA LYS A 111 -12.19 -2.24 20.56
C LYS A 111 -12.85 -3.09 19.48
N LYS A 112 -12.33 -3.07 18.25
CA LYS A 112 -12.86 -3.84 17.11
C LYS A 112 -13.14 -5.33 17.38
N VAL A 113 -12.36 -5.98 18.25
CA VAL A 113 -12.55 -7.38 18.63
C VAL A 113 -13.84 -7.56 19.44
N LYS A 114 -14.15 -6.60 20.32
CA LYS A 114 -15.37 -6.62 21.12
C LYS A 114 -16.60 -6.43 20.22
N LYS A 115 -16.56 -5.45 19.29
CA LYS A 115 -17.63 -5.23 18.30
C LYS A 115 -17.94 -6.49 17.50
N ARG A 116 -16.90 -7.16 16.97
CA ARG A 116 -17.08 -8.42 16.26
C ARG A 116 -17.77 -9.48 17.11
N ARG A 117 -17.33 -9.66 18.38
CA ARG A 117 -17.94 -10.66 19.26
C ARG A 117 -19.40 -10.36 19.57
N VAL A 118 -19.77 -9.08 19.75
CA VAL A 118 -21.18 -8.67 19.93
C VAL A 118 -22.02 -9.07 18.69
N ILE A 119 -21.52 -8.84 17.49
CA ILE A 119 -22.19 -9.25 16.24
C ILE A 119 -22.26 -10.79 16.12
N GLU A 120 -21.20 -11.52 16.50
CA GLU A 120 -21.25 -13.00 16.53
C GLU A 120 -22.37 -13.50 17.45
N ILE A 121 -22.53 -12.92 18.66
CA ILE A 121 -23.63 -13.29 19.57
C ILE A 121 -24.99 -12.97 18.95
N LEU A 122 -25.14 -11.80 18.32
CA LEU A 122 -26.38 -11.47 17.59
C LEU A 122 -26.73 -12.52 16.53
N LEU A 123 -25.73 -12.97 15.76
CA LEU A 123 -25.96 -13.97 14.70
C LEU A 123 -26.28 -15.36 15.24
N ASP A 124 -25.91 -15.67 16.47
CA ASP A 124 -26.27 -16.91 17.16
C ASP A 124 -27.72 -16.89 17.71
N MET A 125 -28.38 -15.71 17.73
CA MET A 125 -29.74 -15.54 18.19
C MET A 125 -30.81 -15.70 17.07
N PRO A 126 -32.05 -16.17 17.39
CA PRO A 126 -33.16 -16.06 16.46
C PRO A 126 -33.48 -14.58 16.10
N PRO A 127 -33.88 -14.27 14.86
CA PRO A 127 -34.06 -15.18 13.74
C PRO A 127 -32.79 -15.47 12.94
N PHE A 128 -31.65 -14.82 13.25
CA PHE A 128 -30.41 -14.87 12.46
C PHE A 128 -29.80 -16.29 12.43
N SER A 129 -29.86 -17.01 13.54
CA SER A 129 -29.29 -18.37 13.66
C SER A 129 -29.93 -19.40 12.73
N THR A 130 -31.16 -19.15 12.30
CA THR A 130 -31.90 -20.04 11.39
C THR A 130 -31.80 -19.62 9.92
N LEU A 131 -31.24 -18.44 9.64
CA LEU A 131 -31.12 -17.85 8.32
C LEU A 131 -29.68 -17.92 7.80
N LYS A 132 -29.52 -17.88 6.47
CA LYS A 132 -28.19 -17.75 5.85
C LYS A 132 -27.81 -16.28 5.80
N VAL A 133 -26.95 -15.87 6.73
CA VAL A 133 -26.53 -14.48 6.91
C VAL A 133 -25.01 -14.36 6.78
N ALA A 134 -24.55 -13.27 6.19
CA ALA A 134 -23.16 -12.86 6.12
C ALA A 134 -22.98 -11.45 6.71
N SER A 135 -21.89 -11.19 7.41
CA SER A 135 -21.57 -9.89 8.00
C SER A 135 -20.16 -9.44 7.65
N ASP A 136 -19.97 -8.12 7.57
CA ASP A 136 -18.66 -7.47 7.50
C ASP A 136 -18.01 -7.26 8.89
N TRP A 137 -18.68 -7.72 9.95
CA TRP A 137 -18.29 -7.57 11.37
C TRP A 137 -18.18 -6.11 11.84
N THR A 138 -18.84 -5.19 11.13
CA THR A 138 -18.83 -3.77 11.46
C THR A 138 -20.22 -3.16 11.49
N GLN A 139 -20.86 -3.03 10.34
CA GLN A 139 -22.15 -2.33 10.23
C GLN A 139 -23.13 -2.96 9.25
N LYS A 140 -22.76 -4.08 8.60
CA LYS A 140 -23.56 -4.64 7.50
C LYS A 140 -23.86 -6.11 7.71
N LEU A 141 -25.10 -6.47 7.35
CA LEU A 141 -25.55 -7.84 7.17
C LEU A 141 -26.12 -8.02 5.76
N VAL A 142 -25.90 -9.18 5.20
CA VAL A 142 -26.53 -9.64 3.96
C VAL A 142 -27.18 -10.99 4.22
N SER A 143 -28.47 -11.10 3.96
CA SER A 143 -29.22 -12.35 4.12
C SER A 143 -29.71 -12.89 2.79
N ALA A 144 -29.71 -14.20 2.68
CA ALA A 144 -30.31 -14.92 1.55
C ALA A 144 -31.83 -15.00 1.61
N GLN A 145 -32.46 -14.69 2.74
CA GLN A 145 -33.88 -14.60 2.97
C GLN A 145 -34.22 -13.28 3.67
N LYS A 146 -35.45 -12.81 3.51
CA LYS A 146 -35.93 -11.64 4.23
C LYS A 146 -35.98 -11.94 5.73
N ILE A 147 -35.27 -11.12 6.53
CA ILE A 147 -35.31 -11.21 7.99
C ILE A 147 -36.64 -10.57 8.44
N PRO A 148 -37.43 -11.24 9.29
CA PRO A 148 -38.70 -10.68 9.79
C PRO A 148 -38.36 -9.57 10.81
N LEU A 149 -38.40 -8.32 10.38
CA LEU A 149 -38.18 -7.12 11.19
C LEU A 149 -39.41 -6.19 11.06
N ALA A 150 -39.60 -5.34 12.06
CA ALA A 150 -40.52 -4.21 11.95
C ALA A 150 -40.02 -3.22 10.86
N GLU A 151 -40.92 -2.43 10.25
CA GLU A 151 -40.60 -1.51 9.16
C GLU A 151 -39.55 -0.49 9.55
N GLU A 152 -39.58 0.03 10.77
CA GLU A 152 -38.62 0.99 11.32
C GLU A 152 -37.30 0.36 11.78
N GLY A 153 -37.13 -0.96 11.67
CA GLY A 153 -36.06 -1.75 12.24
C GLY A 153 -36.38 -2.30 13.61
N GLN A 154 -35.56 -3.22 14.06
CA GLN A 154 -35.72 -3.91 15.35
C GLN A 154 -34.47 -3.77 16.21
N GLU A 155 -34.65 -3.48 17.49
CA GLU A 155 -33.56 -3.43 18.45
C GLU A 155 -33.39 -4.79 19.14
N TYR A 156 -32.11 -5.17 19.28
CA TYR A 156 -31.67 -6.39 19.96
C TYR A 156 -30.75 -6.01 21.12
N THR A 157 -31.01 -6.57 22.28
CA THR A 157 -30.20 -6.41 23.48
C THR A 157 -29.24 -7.59 23.59
N ILE A 158 -27.92 -7.32 23.56
CA ILE A 158 -26.87 -8.32 23.54
C ILE A 158 -26.06 -8.27 24.85
N GLU A 159 -26.13 -9.32 25.64
CA GLU A 159 -25.22 -9.51 26.76
C GLU A 159 -23.88 -10.05 26.24
N PHE A 160 -22.81 -9.25 26.42
CA PHE A 160 -21.47 -9.62 25.95
C PHE A 160 -20.86 -10.67 26.87
N TYR A 161 -20.35 -11.74 26.26
CA TYR A 161 -19.49 -12.72 26.93
C TYR A 161 -18.36 -13.18 26.00
N HIS A 162 -17.23 -13.53 26.59
CA HIS A 162 -16.11 -14.11 25.85
C HIS A 162 -16.44 -15.56 25.43
N LYS A 163 -16.03 -15.96 24.24
CA LYS A 163 -16.32 -17.26 23.64
C LYS A 163 -15.88 -18.44 24.53
N ASP A 164 -14.82 -18.26 25.27
CA ASP A 164 -14.22 -19.23 26.20
C ASP A 164 -14.88 -19.29 27.59
N ARG A 165 -15.75 -18.33 27.91
CA ARG A 165 -16.41 -18.24 29.24
C ARG A 165 -17.91 -18.53 29.20
N GLY A 166 -18.55 -18.42 28.04
CA GLY A 166 -20.00 -18.52 27.96
C GLY A 166 -20.75 -17.33 28.62
N PRO A 167 -22.09 -17.35 28.57
CA PRO A 167 -22.91 -16.37 29.26
C PRO A 167 -22.75 -16.47 30.80
N LEU A 168 -23.00 -15.36 31.48
CA LEU A 168 -22.99 -15.36 32.96
C LEU A 168 -24.09 -16.27 33.48
N PRO A 169 -23.82 -17.06 34.52
CA PRO A 169 -24.87 -17.89 35.15
C PRO A 169 -25.97 -17.01 35.73
N PRO A 170 -27.18 -17.54 35.95
CA PRO A 170 -28.25 -16.82 36.62
C PRO A 170 -27.77 -16.39 38.03
N PRO A 171 -28.14 -15.18 38.50
CA PRO A 171 -27.70 -14.68 39.81
C PRO A 171 -28.25 -15.52 40.96
N THR A 172 -27.44 -15.78 41.94
CA THR A 172 -27.91 -16.28 43.23
C THR A 172 -28.40 -15.10 44.09
N PRO A 173 -29.32 -15.31 45.08
CA PRO A 173 -29.89 -14.21 45.85
C PRO A 173 -28.90 -13.29 46.57
N ASN A 174 -27.69 -13.78 46.88
CA ASN A 174 -26.66 -13.01 47.57
C ASN A 174 -25.70 -12.24 46.60
N GLU A 175 -25.81 -12.46 45.27
CA GLU A 175 -24.95 -11.86 44.26
C GLU A 175 -25.70 -10.95 43.30
N GLU A 176 -27.02 -10.80 43.50
CA GLU A 176 -27.94 -10.19 42.52
C GLU A 176 -27.55 -8.76 42.14
N ALA A 177 -27.22 -7.90 43.09
CA ALA A 177 -26.86 -6.51 42.81
C ALA A 177 -25.53 -6.39 42.01
N ARG A 178 -24.53 -7.18 42.40
CA ARG A 178 -23.20 -7.16 41.73
C ARG A 178 -23.22 -7.75 40.33
N LEU A 179 -23.98 -8.81 40.12
CA LEU A 179 -24.15 -9.45 38.81
C LEU A 179 -25.03 -8.61 37.89
N THR A 180 -26.04 -7.94 38.44
CA THR A 180 -26.91 -7.02 37.68
C THR A 180 -26.09 -5.82 37.16
N GLU A 181 -25.26 -5.21 38.00
CA GLU A 181 -24.37 -4.12 37.59
C GLU A 181 -23.34 -4.59 36.52
N ALA A 182 -22.76 -5.77 36.72
CA ALA A 182 -21.83 -6.37 35.73
C ALA A 182 -22.49 -6.69 34.38
N ARG A 183 -23.73 -7.14 34.39
CA ARG A 183 -24.54 -7.36 33.19
C ARG A 183 -24.85 -6.06 32.49
N THR A 184 -25.33 -5.04 33.21
CA THR A 184 -25.60 -3.72 32.62
C THR A 184 -24.39 -3.13 31.92
N ARG A 185 -23.20 -3.23 32.52
CA ARG A 185 -21.95 -2.78 31.91
C ARG A 185 -21.50 -3.57 30.66
N ASN A 186 -22.02 -4.79 30.49
CA ASN A 186 -21.68 -5.66 29.35
C ASN A 186 -22.85 -5.85 28.38
N THR A 187 -23.91 -5.08 28.49
CA THR A 187 -25.07 -5.11 27.60
C THR A 187 -24.89 -4.09 26.50
N TYR A 188 -25.18 -4.48 25.26
CA TYR A 188 -25.08 -3.65 24.04
C TYR A 188 -26.41 -3.69 23.30
N HIS A 189 -26.81 -2.55 22.76
CA HIS A 189 -28.04 -2.39 21.98
C HIS A 189 -27.71 -2.21 20.51
N ILE A 190 -28.22 -3.11 19.66
CA ILE A 190 -28.01 -3.10 18.22
C ILE A 190 -29.38 -2.96 17.54
N ARG A 191 -29.54 -1.88 16.78
CA ARG A 191 -30.67 -1.72 15.88
C ARG A 191 -30.32 -2.33 14.53
N VAL A 192 -31.14 -3.29 14.07
CA VAL A 192 -31.04 -3.91 12.76
C VAL A 192 -32.13 -3.32 11.88
N GLN A 193 -31.75 -2.72 10.76
CA GLN A 193 -32.66 -2.06 9.84
C GLN A 193 -32.43 -2.52 8.40
N ALA A 194 -33.51 -2.80 7.66
CA ALA A 194 -33.46 -3.10 6.24
C ALA A 194 -33.02 -1.83 5.45
N ILE A 195 -32.02 -1.99 4.57
CA ILE A 195 -31.51 -0.88 3.73
C ILE A 195 -31.71 -1.14 2.25
N GLY A 196 -32.27 -2.26 1.86
CA GLY A 196 -32.64 -2.55 0.47
C GLY A 196 -32.38 -3.99 0.07
N THR A 197 -32.76 -4.30 -1.15
CA THR A 197 -32.64 -5.62 -1.78
C THR A 197 -31.81 -5.50 -3.05
N VAL A 198 -30.94 -6.45 -3.30
CA VAL A 198 -30.09 -6.55 -4.50
C VAL A 198 -30.62 -7.72 -5.33
N LEU A 199 -30.95 -7.43 -6.58
CA LEU A 199 -31.39 -8.41 -7.57
C LEU A 199 -30.20 -8.78 -8.46
N LEU A 200 -29.71 -10.01 -8.34
CA LEU A 200 -28.57 -10.48 -9.13
C LEU A 200 -28.89 -10.57 -10.64
N ALA A 201 -30.16 -10.82 -10.99
CA ALA A 201 -30.62 -10.84 -12.37
C ALA A 201 -30.44 -9.47 -13.03
N ASP A 202 -30.91 -8.41 -12.35
CA ASP A 202 -30.84 -7.03 -12.85
C ASP A 202 -29.40 -6.56 -12.99
N LEU A 203 -28.54 -6.89 -12.01
CA LEU A 203 -27.10 -6.60 -12.10
C LEU A 203 -26.47 -7.26 -13.33
N LEU A 204 -26.71 -8.55 -13.57
CA LEU A 204 -26.18 -9.27 -14.73
C LEU A 204 -26.74 -8.73 -16.05
N GLN A 205 -28.00 -8.29 -16.07
CA GLN A 205 -28.61 -7.64 -17.23
C GLN A 205 -27.94 -6.29 -17.52
N ASP A 206 -27.66 -5.48 -16.50
CA ASP A 206 -26.93 -4.21 -16.63
C ASP A 206 -25.54 -4.42 -17.25
N LEU A 207 -24.81 -5.42 -16.75
CA LEU A 207 -23.47 -5.74 -17.24
C LEU A 207 -23.45 -6.25 -18.70
N SER A 208 -24.58 -6.67 -19.23
CA SER A 208 -24.68 -7.28 -20.56
C SER A 208 -25.22 -6.33 -21.63
N GLY A 209 -25.69 -5.14 -21.26
CA GLY A 209 -26.34 -4.20 -22.18
C GLY A 209 -25.76 -2.79 -22.13
N PRO A 210 -25.61 -2.14 -23.30
CA PRO A 210 -25.04 -0.79 -23.37
C PRO A 210 -25.97 0.31 -22.80
N LYS A 211 -27.26 0.03 -22.72
CA LYS A 211 -28.31 0.98 -22.32
C LYS A 211 -28.90 0.72 -20.93
N SER A 212 -28.62 -0.44 -20.32
CA SER A 212 -29.17 -0.75 -19.01
C SER A 212 -28.37 -0.02 -17.93
N THR A 213 -29.07 0.46 -16.91
CA THR A 213 -28.48 1.03 -15.70
C THR A 213 -29.07 0.33 -14.52
N TYR A 214 -28.22 -0.14 -13.62
CA TYR A 214 -28.64 -0.69 -12.35
C TYR A 214 -28.16 0.25 -11.23
N PRO A 215 -29.05 1.08 -10.67
CA PRO A 215 -28.65 2.10 -9.69
C PRO A 215 -27.96 1.51 -8.44
N LEU A 216 -28.32 0.29 -8.04
CA LEU A 216 -27.77 -0.40 -6.87
C LEU A 216 -26.52 -1.25 -7.18
N LYS A 217 -25.77 -0.94 -8.24
CA LYS A 217 -24.59 -1.72 -8.64
C LYS A 217 -23.50 -1.76 -7.58
N LEU A 218 -23.16 -0.61 -6.99
CA LEU A 218 -22.13 -0.53 -5.96
C LEU A 218 -22.54 -1.30 -4.70
N GLU A 219 -23.82 -1.21 -4.34
CA GLU A 219 -24.42 -1.94 -3.24
C GLU A 219 -24.42 -3.45 -3.48
N ALA A 220 -24.66 -3.86 -4.71
CA ALA A 220 -24.61 -5.27 -5.09
C ALA A 220 -23.18 -5.84 -4.98
N ILE A 221 -22.20 -5.09 -5.46
CA ILE A 221 -20.77 -5.45 -5.33
C ILE A 221 -20.36 -5.53 -3.86
N ASP A 222 -20.81 -4.59 -3.03
CA ASP A 222 -20.55 -4.57 -1.60
C ASP A 222 -21.18 -5.77 -0.87
N ALA A 223 -22.42 -6.10 -1.20
CA ALA A 223 -23.08 -7.29 -0.66
C ALA A 223 -22.35 -8.59 -1.04
N LEU A 224 -21.93 -8.72 -2.30
CA LEU A 224 -21.16 -9.87 -2.76
C LEU A 224 -19.77 -9.94 -2.09
N ASN A 225 -19.09 -8.82 -1.89
CA ASN A 225 -17.85 -8.77 -1.13
C ASN A 225 -18.04 -9.23 0.32
N THR A 226 -19.13 -8.82 0.97
CA THR A 226 -19.48 -9.26 2.33
C THR A 226 -19.70 -10.77 2.38
N ILE A 227 -20.42 -11.34 1.43
CA ILE A 227 -20.64 -12.80 1.32
C ILE A 227 -19.32 -13.54 1.11
N MET A 228 -18.47 -13.06 0.20
CA MET A 228 -17.17 -13.69 -0.08
C MET A 228 -16.20 -13.64 1.10
N ALA A 229 -16.22 -12.58 1.88
CA ALA A 229 -15.32 -12.39 3.02
C ALA A 229 -15.81 -13.13 4.28
N HIS A 230 -17.11 -13.41 4.39
CA HIS A 230 -17.70 -13.97 5.61
C HIS A 230 -17.11 -15.33 5.98
N GLY A 231 -17.12 -16.29 5.06
CA GLY A 231 -16.59 -17.65 5.29
C GLY A 231 -15.15 -17.65 5.84
N PRO A 232 -14.18 -17.10 5.11
CA PRO A 232 -12.79 -17.04 5.58
C PRO A 232 -12.63 -16.30 6.91
N SER A 233 -13.46 -15.29 7.16
CA SER A 233 -13.39 -14.50 8.39
C SER A 233 -13.90 -15.25 9.63
N THR A 234 -14.73 -16.29 9.46
CA THR A 234 -15.23 -17.13 10.57
C THR A 234 -14.31 -18.32 10.87
N ALA A 235 -13.36 -18.63 9.99
CA ALA A 235 -12.44 -19.75 10.19
C ALA A 235 -11.50 -19.52 11.39
N LEU A 236 -11.26 -20.57 12.17
CA LEU A 236 -10.49 -20.50 13.41
C LEU A 236 -9.02 -20.10 13.20
N ASN A 237 -8.38 -20.65 12.17
CA ASN A 237 -6.95 -20.49 11.92
C ASN A 237 -6.67 -19.54 10.73
N ILE A 238 -7.50 -18.49 10.57
CA ILE A 238 -7.31 -17.45 9.55
C ILE A 238 -7.38 -16.07 10.21
N ILE A 239 -6.33 -15.27 10.04
CA ILE A 239 -6.31 -13.86 10.40
C ILE A 239 -7.00 -13.07 9.30
N THR A 240 -7.97 -12.24 9.67
CA THR A 240 -8.67 -11.34 8.75
C THR A 240 -8.19 -9.91 8.92
N ALA A 241 -7.77 -9.27 7.83
CA ALA A 241 -7.39 -7.86 7.78
C ALA A 241 -8.02 -7.17 6.55
N GLY A 242 -9.22 -6.64 6.71
CA GLY A 242 -10.06 -6.22 5.58
C GLY A 242 -10.34 -7.42 4.67
N ASN A 243 -10.04 -7.27 3.40
CA ASN A 243 -10.22 -8.33 2.39
C ASN A 243 -8.97 -9.23 2.24
N LYS A 244 -8.13 -9.34 3.27
CA LYS A 244 -6.92 -10.18 3.28
C LYS A 244 -7.04 -11.24 4.37
N PHE A 245 -6.71 -12.46 4.01
CA PHE A 245 -6.87 -13.66 4.82
C PHE A 245 -5.52 -14.37 4.93
N PHE A 246 -5.01 -14.52 6.16
CA PHE A 246 -3.71 -15.11 6.43
C PHE A 246 -3.89 -16.37 7.29
N PRO A 247 -3.57 -17.56 6.77
CA PRO A 247 -3.56 -18.77 7.58
C PRO A 247 -2.45 -18.71 8.62
N PHE A 248 -2.70 -19.29 9.81
CA PHE A 248 -1.74 -19.35 10.91
C PHE A 248 -1.91 -20.62 11.74
N GLY A 249 -0.97 -20.88 12.65
CA GLY A 249 -0.99 -22.06 13.51
C GLY A 249 -0.87 -23.35 12.69
N ASP A 250 -1.77 -24.30 12.93
CA ASP A 250 -1.79 -25.60 12.28
C ASP A 250 -2.56 -25.62 10.95
N HIS A 251 -2.84 -24.46 10.37
CA HIS A 251 -3.53 -24.41 9.08
C HIS A 251 -2.68 -25.04 7.96
N PRO A 252 -3.20 -26.02 7.18
CA PRO A 252 -2.40 -26.76 6.20
C PRO A 252 -1.75 -25.90 5.11
N GLN A 253 -2.32 -24.75 4.79
CA GLN A 253 -1.79 -23.80 3.81
C GLN A 253 -0.97 -22.66 4.45
N MET A 254 -0.52 -22.81 5.69
CA MET A 254 0.34 -21.83 6.33
C MET A 254 1.72 -21.80 5.67
N GLU A 255 2.10 -20.62 5.19
CA GLU A 255 3.47 -20.33 4.75
C GLU A 255 4.00 -19.15 5.57
N SER A 256 5.13 -19.34 6.26
CA SER A 256 5.77 -18.31 7.06
C SER A 256 7.25 -18.16 6.81
N HIS A 257 7.83 -17.03 7.18
CA HIS A 257 9.25 -16.75 7.09
C HIS A 257 9.70 -15.84 8.24
N ASP A 258 10.83 -16.17 8.86
CA ASP A 258 11.38 -15.40 9.97
C ASP A 258 11.88 -14.02 9.51
N LEU A 259 11.30 -12.95 10.06
CA LEU A 259 11.74 -11.58 9.82
C LEU A 259 12.77 -11.09 10.83
N LYS A 260 13.09 -11.88 11.88
CA LYS A 260 13.89 -11.52 13.04
C LYS A 260 13.18 -10.51 13.95
N GLU A 261 13.80 -10.21 15.08
CA GLU A 261 13.32 -9.22 16.05
C GLU A 261 11.84 -9.44 16.42
N GLY A 262 11.47 -10.67 16.80
CA GLY A 262 10.11 -11.01 17.26
C GLY A 262 9.01 -11.05 16.19
N LEU A 263 9.35 -10.96 14.88
CA LEU A 263 8.39 -10.99 13.79
C LEU A 263 8.61 -12.15 12.81
N GLN A 264 7.50 -12.57 12.22
CA GLN A 264 7.47 -13.50 11.09
C GLN A 264 6.53 -13.00 10.00
N ALA A 265 6.88 -13.22 8.74
CA ALA A 265 6.01 -12.97 7.59
C ALA A 265 5.04 -14.14 7.42
N HIS A 266 3.80 -13.84 7.09
CA HIS A 266 2.79 -14.84 6.69
C HIS A 266 2.35 -14.58 5.26
N ARG A 267 2.15 -15.66 4.51
CA ARG A 267 1.49 -15.66 3.21
C ARG A 267 -0.02 -15.67 3.44
N GLY A 268 -0.71 -14.81 2.72
CA GLY A 268 -2.16 -14.75 2.73
C GLY A 268 -2.69 -14.40 1.35
N TYR A 269 -3.99 -14.19 1.26
CA TYR A 269 -4.69 -13.95 0.01
C TYR A 269 -5.68 -12.81 0.17
N PHE A 270 -5.76 -11.97 -0.85
CA PHE A 270 -6.72 -10.88 -0.97
C PHE A 270 -7.85 -11.30 -1.89
N THR A 271 -9.09 -10.95 -1.58
CA THR A 271 -10.24 -11.14 -2.48
C THR A 271 -11.02 -9.86 -2.67
N SER A 272 -11.58 -9.66 -3.87
CA SER A 272 -12.63 -8.65 -4.08
C SER A 272 -13.48 -9.00 -5.30
N VAL A 273 -14.78 -8.72 -5.22
CA VAL A 273 -15.70 -8.85 -6.35
C VAL A 273 -15.57 -7.63 -7.26
N ARG A 274 -15.56 -7.86 -8.56
CA ARG A 274 -15.46 -6.87 -9.63
C ARG A 274 -16.47 -7.16 -10.72
N THR A 275 -16.88 -6.11 -11.42
CA THR A 275 -17.70 -6.22 -12.62
C THR A 275 -16.84 -6.14 -13.88
N SER A 276 -17.30 -6.78 -14.93
CA SER A 276 -16.79 -6.69 -16.30
C SER A 276 -17.94 -6.93 -17.25
N VAL A 277 -17.72 -6.76 -18.54
CA VAL A 277 -18.76 -6.98 -19.55
C VAL A 277 -19.39 -8.36 -19.37
N SER A 278 -20.70 -8.39 -19.09
CA SER A 278 -21.53 -9.60 -18.91
C SER A 278 -21.09 -10.55 -17.80
N ARG A 279 -20.18 -10.14 -16.90
CA ARG A 279 -19.61 -11.03 -15.87
C ARG A 279 -19.40 -10.34 -14.52
N LEU A 280 -19.60 -11.15 -13.49
CA LEU A 280 -19.08 -10.89 -12.16
C LEU A 280 -17.80 -11.70 -11.98
N LEU A 281 -16.79 -11.10 -11.44
CA LEU A 281 -15.46 -11.68 -11.27
C LEU A 281 -14.99 -11.56 -9.83
N VAL A 282 -14.33 -12.57 -9.31
CA VAL A 282 -13.58 -12.52 -8.04
C VAL A 282 -12.11 -12.33 -8.37
N ASN A 283 -11.54 -11.18 -7.99
CA ASN A 283 -10.11 -10.96 -8.03
C ASN A 283 -9.48 -11.62 -6.81
N LEU A 284 -8.53 -12.50 -7.01
CA LEU A 284 -7.79 -13.19 -5.97
C LEU A 284 -6.29 -12.96 -6.17
N ASN A 285 -5.61 -12.43 -5.15
CA ASN A 285 -4.18 -12.15 -5.24
C ASN A 285 -3.45 -12.56 -3.98
N VAL A 286 -2.15 -12.89 -4.13
CA VAL A 286 -1.27 -13.16 -2.99
C VAL A 286 -1.06 -11.88 -2.17
N ALA A 287 -1.06 -12.02 -0.87
CA ALA A 287 -0.75 -10.97 0.10
C ALA A 287 0.33 -11.45 1.08
N THR A 288 1.04 -10.51 1.71
CA THR A 288 1.97 -10.80 2.80
C THR A 288 1.68 -9.90 3.98
N GLY A 289 1.78 -10.45 5.19
CA GLY A 289 1.60 -9.71 6.44
C GLY A 289 2.71 -10.04 7.42
N ALA A 290 3.12 -9.06 8.23
CA ALA A 290 4.03 -9.30 9.35
C ALA A 290 3.20 -9.61 10.60
N CYS A 291 3.53 -10.70 11.27
CA CYS A 291 2.88 -11.14 12.50
C CYS A 291 3.90 -11.22 13.63
N TYR A 292 3.45 -11.02 14.85
CA TYR A 292 4.25 -11.36 16.03
C TYR A 292 4.49 -12.86 16.07
N LYS A 293 5.71 -13.28 16.42
CA LYS A 293 6.01 -14.67 16.71
C LYS A 293 5.25 -15.09 17.96
N PRO A 294 4.63 -16.28 17.97
CA PRO A 294 4.06 -16.84 19.18
C PRO A 294 5.17 -17.33 20.11
N GLY A 295 4.97 -17.24 21.42
CA GLY A 295 5.94 -17.71 22.43
C GLY A 295 6.00 -16.83 23.67
N PRO A 296 6.92 -17.09 24.61
CA PRO A 296 7.08 -16.30 25.82
C PRO A 296 7.36 -14.83 25.51
N LEU A 297 6.60 -13.91 26.15
CA LEU A 297 6.71 -12.48 25.87
C LEU A 297 8.11 -11.92 26.18
N VAL A 298 8.75 -12.40 27.26
CA VAL A 298 10.10 -11.96 27.65
C VAL A 298 11.15 -12.36 26.64
N GLU A 299 11.02 -13.52 25.99
CA GLU A 299 11.92 -13.96 24.90
C GLU A 299 11.76 -13.06 23.67
N MET A 300 10.51 -12.75 23.30
CA MET A 300 10.25 -11.87 22.18
C MET A 300 10.73 -10.43 22.44
N MET A 301 10.61 -9.94 23.69
CA MET A 301 11.24 -8.68 24.10
C MET A 301 12.75 -8.71 23.90
N SER A 302 13.38 -9.81 24.26
CA SER A 302 14.83 -10.01 24.16
C SER A 302 15.29 -10.07 22.70
N GLU A 303 14.54 -10.73 21.81
CA GLU A 303 14.81 -10.71 20.36
C GLU A 303 14.75 -9.29 19.78
N VAL A 304 13.83 -8.44 20.29
CA VAL A 304 13.64 -7.06 19.82
C VAL A 304 14.78 -6.15 20.22
N CYS A 305 15.29 -6.27 21.44
CA CYS A 305 16.32 -5.37 21.97
C CYS A 305 17.74 -5.97 21.95
N GLY A 306 17.88 -7.25 21.58
CA GLY A 306 19.19 -7.93 21.53
C GLY A 306 19.81 -8.22 22.91
N SER A 307 19.02 -8.11 24.00
CA SER A 307 19.46 -8.33 25.39
C SER A 307 18.47 -9.20 26.15
N TYR A 308 18.98 -10.15 26.90
CA TYR A 308 18.16 -11.06 27.69
C TYR A 308 18.53 -11.04 29.17
N PRO A 309 17.60 -10.64 30.06
CA PRO A 309 16.35 -9.93 29.78
C PRO A 309 16.58 -8.44 29.40
N PRO A 310 15.56 -7.72 28.89
CA PRO A 310 15.70 -6.29 28.60
C PRO A 310 15.73 -5.50 29.93
N LEU A 311 16.88 -4.91 30.27
CA LEU A 311 17.11 -4.24 31.56
C LEU A 311 17.36 -2.73 31.45
N SER A 312 17.92 -2.24 30.35
CA SER A 312 18.24 -0.82 30.19
C SER A 312 16.99 0.01 29.83
N GLU A 313 17.04 1.29 30.12
CA GLU A 313 16.01 2.24 29.69
C GLU A 313 15.77 2.19 28.18
N GLN A 314 16.85 2.15 27.42
CA GLN A 314 16.77 2.06 25.96
C GLN A 314 16.07 0.79 25.50
N HIS A 315 16.32 -0.36 26.15
CA HIS A 315 15.63 -1.62 25.86
C HIS A 315 14.12 -1.51 26.17
N HIS A 316 13.74 -0.91 27.29
CA HIS A 316 12.33 -0.71 27.66
C HIS A 316 11.60 0.20 26.66
N ILE A 317 12.23 1.32 26.25
CA ILE A 317 11.68 2.21 25.21
C ILE A 317 11.50 1.47 23.90
N GLN A 318 12.48 0.65 23.51
CA GLN A 318 12.42 -0.12 22.26
C GLN A 318 11.28 -1.14 22.27
N VAL A 319 11.15 -1.95 23.32
CA VAL A 319 10.08 -2.96 23.41
C VAL A 319 8.70 -2.33 23.55
N THR A 320 8.56 -1.23 24.30
CA THR A 320 7.28 -0.53 24.44
C THR A 320 6.79 0.08 23.11
N LYS A 321 7.70 0.60 22.30
CA LYS A 321 7.36 1.09 20.95
C LYS A 321 7.07 -0.03 19.98
N PHE A 322 7.73 -1.17 20.15
CA PHE A 322 7.57 -2.31 19.25
C PHE A 322 6.24 -3.03 19.47
N PHE A 323 5.90 -3.34 20.74
CA PHE A 323 4.66 -4.03 21.06
C PHE A 323 3.51 -3.03 21.23
N GLY A 324 2.51 -3.09 20.35
CA GLY A 324 1.20 -2.50 20.62
C GLY A 324 0.37 -3.39 21.56
N PRO A 325 -0.93 -3.18 21.66
CA PRO A 325 -1.82 -4.13 22.36
C PRO A 325 -1.71 -5.52 21.74
N ILE A 326 -1.28 -6.51 22.52
CA ILE A 326 -1.09 -7.91 22.11
C ILE A 326 -1.92 -8.84 22.98
N ARG A 327 -2.44 -9.92 22.38
CA ARG A 327 -3.14 -10.97 23.11
C ARG A 327 -2.13 -11.98 23.61
N VAL A 328 -2.19 -12.27 24.90
CA VAL A 328 -1.36 -13.25 25.57
C VAL A 328 -2.22 -14.29 26.28
N GLU A 329 -1.68 -15.48 26.42
CA GLU A 329 -2.17 -16.52 27.30
C GLU A 329 -1.39 -16.44 28.61
N THR A 330 -2.10 -16.57 29.74
CA THR A 330 -1.51 -16.68 31.09
C THR A 330 -2.10 -17.91 31.78
N ASN A 331 -1.32 -18.58 32.60
CA ASN A 331 -1.69 -19.86 33.24
C ASN A 331 -1.30 -19.94 34.73
N TYR A 332 -1.27 -18.81 35.43
CA TYR A 332 -0.86 -18.76 36.81
C TYR A 332 -2.04 -18.83 37.81
N LEU A 333 -3.27 -18.64 37.36
CA LEU A 333 -4.45 -18.71 38.23
C LEU A 333 -4.89 -20.17 38.40
N PRO A 334 -5.35 -20.59 39.63
CA PRO A 334 -5.83 -21.93 39.88
C PRO A 334 -7.12 -22.20 39.07
N ASP A 335 -7.30 -23.43 38.61
CA ASP A 335 -8.52 -23.89 37.96
C ASP A 335 -9.55 -24.36 39.00
N ASP A 336 -10.48 -23.47 39.38
CA ASP A 336 -11.55 -23.77 40.33
C ASP A 336 -12.65 -24.69 39.79
N SER A 337 -12.61 -25.04 38.50
CA SER A 337 -13.59 -25.95 37.86
C SER A 337 -13.30 -27.45 38.14
N SER A 338 -12.13 -27.79 38.64
CA SER A 338 -11.75 -29.17 38.95
C SER A 338 -12.37 -29.61 40.25
N LYS A 339 -13.24 -30.61 40.22
CA LYS A 339 -13.88 -31.23 41.40
C LYS A 339 -12.90 -31.98 42.32
N ASN A 340 -11.66 -32.22 41.89
CA ASN A 340 -10.61 -32.91 42.65
C ASN A 340 -9.69 -31.87 43.31
N LYS A 341 -9.76 -31.74 44.64
CA LYS A 341 -8.93 -30.81 45.41
C LYS A 341 -7.41 -31.10 45.36
N GLU A 342 -6.99 -32.29 44.97
CA GLU A 342 -5.57 -32.70 44.97
C GLU A 342 -4.83 -32.43 43.63
N ASN A 343 -5.57 -32.17 42.52
CA ASN A 343 -4.97 -31.88 41.20
C ASN A 343 -5.59 -30.60 40.60
N LYS A 344 -5.44 -29.46 41.30
CA LYS A 344 -5.83 -28.15 40.73
C LYS A 344 -4.83 -27.75 39.65
N GLY A 345 -5.16 -28.03 38.39
CA GLY A 345 -4.46 -27.47 37.24
C GLY A 345 -4.56 -25.94 37.19
N THR A 346 -3.70 -25.29 36.43
CA THR A 346 -3.78 -23.84 36.23
C THR A 346 -4.75 -23.50 35.11
N LYS A 347 -5.60 -22.52 35.33
CA LYS A 347 -6.59 -22.02 34.34
C LYS A 347 -5.92 -21.16 33.29
N ARG A 348 -6.02 -21.55 32.03
CA ARG A 348 -5.58 -20.74 30.90
C ARG A 348 -6.50 -19.53 30.71
N GLN A 349 -5.93 -18.32 30.70
CA GLN A 349 -6.66 -17.09 30.43
C GLN A 349 -6.06 -16.32 29.27
N VAL A 350 -6.93 -15.88 28.36
CA VAL A 350 -6.52 -14.99 27.26
C VAL A 350 -6.75 -13.54 27.69
N ARG A 351 -5.71 -12.74 27.64
CA ARG A 351 -5.74 -11.32 27.98
C ARG A 351 -5.13 -10.48 26.88
N THR A 352 -5.60 -9.24 26.72
CA THR A 352 -4.91 -8.23 25.89
C THR A 352 -4.05 -7.40 26.81
N VAL A 353 -2.75 -7.33 26.54
CA VAL A 353 -1.78 -6.61 27.36
C VAL A 353 -1.05 -5.54 26.56
N ILE A 354 -0.60 -4.52 27.27
CA ILE A 354 0.31 -3.48 26.78
C ILE A 354 1.58 -3.55 27.62
N VAL A 355 2.74 -3.57 26.96
CA VAL A 355 4.04 -3.56 27.65
C VAL A 355 4.20 -2.25 28.42
N ALA A 356 4.55 -2.35 29.69
CA ALA A 356 4.72 -1.21 30.59
C ALA A 356 5.88 -0.30 30.16
N PRO A 357 5.78 1.04 30.37
CA PRO A 357 6.87 1.96 30.11
C PRO A 357 8.06 1.71 31.06
N TYR A 358 9.20 2.35 30.74
CA TYR A 358 10.40 2.27 31.56
C TYR A 358 10.15 2.56 33.03
N GLY A 359 10.87 1.83 33.90
CA GLY A 359 10.78 1.95 35.34
C GLY A 359 9.68 1.09 35.99
N LYS A 360 8.79 0.46 35.22
CA LYS A 360 7.73 -0.42 35.78
C LYS A 360 8.10 -1.90 35.58
N ASN A 361 8.61 -2.50 36.67
CA ASN A 361 8.95 -3.91 36.74
C ASN A 361 8.43 -4.54 38.04
N ALA A 362 8.57 -5.86 38.22
CA ALA A 362 7.97 -6.56 39.33
C ALA A 362 8.63 -6.24 40.71
N THR A 363 9.85 -5.69 40.72
CA THR A 363 10.55 -5.34 41.97
C THR A 363 10.14 -3.98 42.54
N ASN A 364 9.61 -3.06 41.70
CA ASN A 364 9.34 -1.68 42.11
C ASN A 364 7.88 -1.22 41.94
N VAL A 365 7.04 -1.97 41.24
CA VAL A 365 5.61 -1.66 41.13
C VAL A 365 4.90 -2.28 42.33
N THR A 366 4.24 -1.44 43.12
CA THR A 366 3.37 -1.83 44.23
C THR A 366 1.92 -1.51 43.91
N PHE A 367 0.99 -2.19 44.60
CA PHE A 367 -0.44 -1.94 44.50
C PHE A 367 -1.13 -2.19 45.84
N PRO A 368 -2.26 -1.51 46.13
CA PRO A 368 -2.99 -1.71 47.38
C PRO A 368 -3.66 -3.10 47.40
N LYS A 369 -3.42 -3.86 48.45
CA LYS A 369 -4.07 -5.16 48.73
C LYS A 369 -4.82 -5.10 50.05
N THR A 370 -6.14 -5.25 49.96
CA THR A 370 -6.99 -5.33 51.15
C THR A 370 -7.10 -6.78 51.63
N HIS A 371 -6.70 -7.04 52.83
CA HIS A 371 -6.82 -8.36 53.50
C HIS A 371 -8.22 -8.57 54.06
N THR A 372 -8.59 -9.81 54.39
CA THR A 372 -9.87 -10.20 54.98
C THR A 372 -10.15 -9.53 56.34
N ASN A 373 -9.11 -9.11 57.05
CA ASN A 373 -9.19 -8.35 58.29
C ASN A 373 -9.31 -6.82 58.12
N GLY A 374 -9.47 -6.35 56.87
CA GLY A 374 -9.59 -4.92 56.55
C GLY A 374 -8.27 -4.14 56.46
N THR A 375 -7.13 -4.75 56.76
CA THR A 375 -5.82 -4.09 56.61
C THR A 375 -5.43 -3.97 55.13
N VAL A 376 -4.83 -2.81 54.76
CA VAL A 376 -4.32 -2.57 53.40
C VAL A 376 -2.80 -2.62 53.43
N THR A 377 -2.23 -3.49 52.67
CA THR A 377 -0.78 -3.58 52.44
C THR A 377 -0.44 -3.17 50.99
N HIS A 378 0.84 -2.84 50.74
CA HIS A 378 1.33 -2.44 49.42
C HIS A 378 2.46 -3.36 48.96
N PRO A 379 2.17 -4.65 48.66
CA PRO A 379 3.19 -5.56 48.17
C PRO A 379 3.69 -5.16 46.80
N THR A 380 4.94 -5.51 46.48
CA THR A 380 5.42 -5.46 45.10
C THR A 380 4.78 -6.57 44.29
N VAL A 381 4.76 -6.41 42.98
CA VAL A 381 4.27 -7.48 42.07
C VAL A 381 5.05 -8.79 42.31
N GLN A 382 6.38 -8.71 42.52
CA GLN A 382 7.20 -9.88 42.82
C GLN A 382 6.77 -10.58 44.13
N GLN A 383 6.55 -9.83 45.24
CA GLN A 383 6.08 -10.37 46.52
C GLN A 383 4.71 -11.02 46.36
N HIS A 384 3.79 -10.37 45.69
CA HIS A 384 2.44 -10.90 45.46
C HIS A 384 2.47 -12.24 44.70
N PHE A 385 3.25 -12.36 43.63
CA PHE A 385 3.33 -13.62 42.90
C PHE A 385 3.98 -14.75 43.70
N LEU A 386 4.94 -14.43 44.59
CA LEU A 386 5.53 -15.41 45.49
C LEU A 386 4.54 -15.85 46.56
N GLU A 387 3.86 -14.89 47.23
CA GLU A 387 3.00 -15.16 48.41
C GLU A 387 1.67 -15.81 48.02
N GLU A 388 1.00 -15.29 46.98
CA GLU A 388 -0.36 -15.73 46.61
C GLU A 388 -0.37 -16.87 45.60
N HIS A 389 0.65 -16.96 44.76
CA HIS A 389 0.68 -17.95 43.66
C HIS A 389 1.82 -18.96 43.83
N ASN A 390 2.67 -18.80 44.83
CA ASN A 390 3.90 -19.61 45.04
C ASN A 390 4.80 -19.64 43.78
N ILE A 391 4.87 -18.50 43.04
CA ILE A 391 5.64 -18.34 41.82
C ILE A 391 6.85 -17.46 42.09
N ARG A 392 8.06 -18.04 41.99
CA ARG A 392 9.31 -17.30 42.07
C ARG A 392 9.67 -16.82 40.65
N LEU A 393 9.68 -15.50 40.45
CA LEU A 393 10.01 -14.90 39.17
C LEU A 393 11.50 -15.05 38.84
N HIS A 394 11.82 -15.45 37.61
CA HIS A 394 13.19 -15.52 37.10
C HIS A 394 13.69 -14.16 36.57
N TYR A 395 12.78 -13.32 36.04
CA TYR A 395 13.11 -12.03 35.43
C TYR A 395 12.32 -10.88 36.03
N PRO A 396 12.42 -10.63 37.35
CA PRO A 396 11.59 -9.65 38.05
C PRO A 396 11.86 -8.20 37.64
N ARG A 397 13.01 -7.92 37.01
CA ARG A 397 13.36 -6.61 36.46
C ARG A 397 12.93 -6.40 35.01
N ALA A 398 12.39 -7.40 34.34
CA ALA A 398 11.82 -7.24 32.99
C ALA A 398 10.58 -6.34 33.02
N PRO A 399 10.24 -5.63 31.92
CA PRO A 399 9.03 -4.83 31.83
C PRO A 399 7.78 -5.64 32.16
N LEU A 400 6.86 -5.08 32.94
CA LEU A 400 5.56 -5.69 33.20
C LEU A 400 4.63 -5.58 31.99
N ALA A 401 3.62 -6.45 31.95
CA ALA A 401 2.50 -6.37 31.02
C ALA A 401 1.27 -5.86 31.75
N ASN A 402 0.61 -4.82 31.25
CA ASN A 402 -0.62 -4.30 31.80
C ASN A 402 -1.84 -4.89 31.06
N ALA A 403 -2.66 -5.67 31.76
CA ALA A 403 -3.91 -6.23 31.27
C ALA A 403 -5.17 -5.39 31.64
N GLY A 404 -4.99 -4.34 32.44
CA GLY A 404 -6.02 -3.38 32.84
C GLY A 404 -6.05 -2.11 31.99
N ILE A 405 -6.75 -1.11 32.48
CA ILE A 405 -6.78 0.23 31.91
C ILE A 405 -5.72 1.13 32.59
N PRO A 406 -5.34 2.27 32.00
CA PRO A 406 -4.33 3.15 32.60
C PRO A 406 -4.67 3.65 34.01
N LYS A 407 -5.97 3.84 34.31
CA LYS A 407 -6.46 4.26 35.65
C LYS A 407 -6.54 3.12 36.65
N ASP A 408 -6.71 1.88 36.19
CA ASP A 408 -6.81 0.66 36.99
C ASP A 408 -5.96 -0.44 36.33
N PRO A 409 -4.63 -0.42 36.50
CA PRO A 409 -3.73 -1.34 35.86
C PRO A 409 -3.73 -2.72 36.52
N ILE A 410 -3.75 -3.77 35.70
CA ILE A 410 -3.54 -5.16 36.14
C ILE A 410 -2.16 -5.61 35.67
N TRP A 411 -1.22 -5.64 36.59
CA TRP A 411 0.18 -5.94 36.32
C TRP A 411 0.48 -7.44 36.31
N ILE A 412 1.03 -7.92 35.21
CA ILE A 412 1.43 -9.32 35.03
C ILE A 412 2.91 -9.34 34.64
N PRO A 413 3.76 -10.19 35.27
CA PRO A 413 5.14 -10.39 34.85
C PRO A 413 5.21 -10.91 33.39
N ALA A 414 6.10 -10.34 32.57
CA ALA A 414 6.21 -10.69 31.16
C ALA A 414 6.53 -12.18 30.93
N GLU A 415 7.28 -12.82 31.86
CA GLU A 415 7.62 -14.23 31.79
C GLU A 415 6.42 -15.18 31.95
N LEU A 416 5.34 -14.70 32.55
CA LEU A 416 4.07 -15.45 32.68
C LEU A 416 3.11 -15.20 31.53
N CYS A 417 3.51 -14.40 30.54
CA CYS A 417 2.72 -14.09 29.36
C CYS A 417 3.27 -14.84 28.14
N LYS A 418 2.40 -15.58 27.44
CA LYS A 418 2.73 -16.22 26.16
C LYS A 418 1.95 -15.55 25.03
N ILE A 419 2.64 -14.97 24.05
CA ILE A 419 2.02 -14.34 22.88
C ILE A 419 1.28 -15.41 22.10
N LEU A 420 -0.01 -15.16 21.84
CA LEU A 420 -0.83 -16.04 21.02
C LEU A 420 -0.50 -15.87 19.53
N PRO A 421 -0.57 -16.95 18.72
CA PRO A 421 -0.40 -16.86 17.28
C PRO A 421 -1.52 -16.02 16.62
N GLY A 422 -1.30 -15.65 15.38
CA GLY A 422 -2.35 -15.00 14.56
C GLY A 422 -2.56 -13.51 14.84
N GLN A 423 -1.50 -12.75 15.16
CA GLN A 423 -1.59 -11.33 15.47
C GLN A 423 -0.70 -10.51 14.54
N LEU A 424 -1.33 -9.66 13.71
CA LEU A 424 -0.63 -8.78 12.76
C LEU A 424 0.08 -7.63 13.48
N LYS A 425 1.33 -7.41 13.12
CA LYS A 425 2.10 -6.23 13.50
C LYS A 425 1.62 -5.01 12.71
N ARG A 426 1.23 -3.95 13.40
CA ARG A 426 0.95 -2.64 12.83
C ARG A 426 2.16 -1.74 12.92
N GLY A 427 2.34 -0.86 11.94
CA GLY A 427 3.45 0.10 11.88
C GLY A 427 4.55 -0.31 10.89
N LEU A 428 5.64 0.42 10.92
CA LEU A 428 6.77 0.24 9.99
C LEU A 428 7.66 -0.92 10.43
N LEU A 429 8.21 -1.60 9.44
CA LEU A 429 9.26 -2.60 9.62
C LEU A 429 10.63 -1.94 9.59
N THR A 430 11.62 -2.51 10.29
CA THR A 430 13.01 -2.10 10.18
C THR A 430 13.53 -2.35 8.76
N SER A 431 14.69 -1.77 8.42
CA SER A 431 15.29 -1.97 7.09
C SER A 431 15.63 -3.44 6.83
N GLU A 432 16.11 -4.17 7.85
CA GLU A 432 16.41 -5.60 7.76
C GLU A 432 15.14 -6.43 7.62
N GLN A 433 14.14 -6.19 8.45
CA GLN A 433 12.83 -6.84 8.35
C GLN A 433 12.18 -6.59 6.98
N THR A 434 12.29 -5.37 6.46
CA THR A 434 11.80 -5.04 5.12
C THR A 434 12.53 -5.82 4.03
N ALA A 435 13.86 -5.98 4.13
CA ALA A 435 14.64 -6.77 3.18
C ALA A 435 14.24 -8.26 3.21
N ARG A 436 14.05 -8.83 4.40
CA ARG A 436 13.56 -10.21 4.59
C ARG A 436 12.13 -10.39 4.08
N MET A 437 11.24 -9.43 4.38
CA MET A 437 9.88 -9.42 3.85
C MET A 437 9.86 -9.42 2.32
N ILE A 438 10.69 -8.59 1.67
CA ILE A 438 10.80 -8.54 0.21
C ILE A 438 11.28 -9.89 -0.35
N THR A 439 12.23 -10.54 0.32
CA THR A 439 12.72 -11.87 -0.10
C THR A 439 11.61 -12.92 -0.06
N PHE A 440 10.78 -12.90 0.97
CA PHE A 440 9.63 -13.80 1.10
C PHE A 440 8.49 -13.45 0.14
N ALA A 441 8.18 -12.15 -0.03
CA ALA A 441 7.07 -11.68 -0.84
C ALA A 441 7.34 -11.82 -2.35
N ALA A 442 8.60 -11.58 -2.78
CA ALA A 442 8.96 -11.57 -4.18
C ALA A 442 9.11 -13.00 -4.73
N ARG A 443 8.09 -13.46 -5.45
CA ARG A 443 8.05 -14.78 -6.12
C ARG A 443 7.96 -14.60 -7.64
N ARG A 444 8.32 -15.64 -8.37
CA ARG A 444 8.10 -15.66 -9.81
C ARG A 444 6.61 -15.72 -10.15
N PRO A 445 6.17 -15.18 -11.30
CA PRO A 445 4.76 -15.11 -11.67
C PRO A 445 4.05 -16.48 -11.67
N HIS A 446 4.68 -17.51 -12.21
CA HIS A 446 4.11 -18.86 -12.21
C HIS A 446 3.82 -19.36 -10.77
N ALA A 447 4.75 -19.18 -9.84
CA ALA A 447 4.57 -19.60 -8.46
C ALA A 447 3.45 -18.81 -7.73
N ASN A 448 3.25 -17.56 -8.09
CA ASN A 448 2.10 -16.78 -7.60
C ASN A 448 0.78 -17.27 -8.19
N ALA A 449 0.74 -17.56 -9.49
CA ALA A 449 -0.47 -18.07 -10.16
C ALA A 449 -0.87 -19.46 -9.59
N GLU A 450 0.08 -20.36 -9.40
CA GLU A 450 -0.15 -21.67 -8.79
C GLU A 450 -0.59 -21.56 -7.32
N SER A 451 0.04 -20.66 -6.56
CA SER A 451 -0.38 -20.38 -5.17
C SER A 451 -1.81 -19.83 -5.10
N ILE A 452 -2.23 -19.01 -6.07
CA ILE A 452 -3.59 -18.48 -6.15
C ILE A 452 -4.60 -19.59 -6.44
N THR A 453 -4.31 -20.45 -7.43
CA THR A 453 -5.23 -21.53 -7.85
C THR A 453 -5.24 -22.73 -6.91
N GLY A 454 -4.21 -22.92 -6.11
CA GLY A 454 -4.14 -23.92 -5.05
C GLY A 454 -4.56 -23.37 -3.68
N ASN A 455 -3.57 -22.93 -2.90
CA ASN A 455 -3.76 -22.46 -1.52
C ASN A 455 -4.74 -21.28 -1.43
N GLY A 456 -4.71 -20.37 -2.42
CA GLY A 456 -5.55 -19.17 -2.43
C GLY A 456 -7.04 -19.50 -2.44
N LEU A 457 -7.47 -20.41 -3.31
CA LEU A 457 -8.87 -20.85 -3.39
C LEU A 457 -9.31 -21.57 -2.10
N THR A 458 -8.41 -22.31 -1.46
CA THR A 458 -8.69 -23.01 -0.19
C THR A 458 -8.80 -22.04 0.98
N VAL A 459 -7.82 -21.15 1.17
CA VAL A 459 -7.80 -20.16 2.27
C VAL A 459 -8.98 -19.18 2.18
N THR A 460 -9.38 -18.81 0.97
CA THR A 460 -10.54 -17.93 0.74
C THR A 460 -11.87 -18.69 0.67
N MET A 461 -11.83 -20.01 0.91
CA MET A 461 -13.03 -20.88 0.91
C MET A 461 -13.84 -20.82 -0.40
N ILE A 462 -13.15 -20.61 -1.54
CA ILE A 462 -13.76 -20.64 -2.86
C ILE A 462 -13.89 -22.07 -3.38
N ASN A 463 -12.88 -22.91 -3.10
CA ASN A 463 -12.94 -24.33 -3.45
C ASN A 463 -14.07 -25.05 -2.73
N PRO A 464 -14.71 -26.03 -3.39
CA PRO A 464 -15.70 -26.87 -2.74
C PRO A 464 -15.11 -27.59 -1.53
N VAL A 465 -15.78 -27.48 -0.39
CA VAL A 465 -15.30 -28.08 0.87
C VAL A 465 -15.84 -29.50 1.07
N VAL A 466 -17.01 -29.82 0.51
CA VAL A 466 -17.67 -31.12 0.66
C VAL A 466 -18.43 -31.48 -0.63
N ASN A 467 -18.25 -32.69 -1.14
CA ASN A 467 -18.98 -33.25 -2.29
C ASN A 467 -19.01 -32.35 -3.54
N GLY A 468 -17.96 -31.59 -3.80
CA GLY A 468 -17.86 -30.74 -4.99
C GLY A 468 -18.64 -29.41 -4.92
N GLU A 469 -19.27 -29.06 -3.79
CA GLU A 469 -20.04 -27.82 -3.62
C GLU A 469 -19.58 -26.96 -2.43
N ASN A 470 -19.51 -25.65 -2.64
CA ASN A 470 -19.32 -24.68 -1.57
C ASN A 470 -20.68 -24.32 -0.95
N THR A 471 -21.03 -24.97 0.16
CA THR A 471 -22.31 -24.78 0.84
C THR A 471 -22.52 -23.36 1.35
N ASN A 472 -21.43 -22.62 1.66
CA ASN A 472 -21.53 -21.23 2.13
C ASN A 472 -21.99 -20.29 1.02
N LEU A 473 -21.44 -20.39 -0.16
CA LEU A 473 -21.79 -19.54 -1.30
C LEU A 473 -23.11 -19.98 -1.93
N LYS A 474 -23.37 -21.29 -2.01
CA LYS A 474 -24.62 -21.86 -2.54
C LYS A 474 -25.84 -21.34 -1.79
N GLY A 475 -25.77 -21.19 -0.47
CA GLY A 475 -26.85 -20.64 0.35
C GLY A 475 -27.29 -19.24 -0.08
N PHE A 476 -26.38 -18.44 -0.62
CA PHE A 476 -26.68 -17.12 -1.19
C PHE A 476 -26.96 -17.14 -2.70
N GLY A 477 -27.10 -18.32 -3.31
CA GLY A 477 -27.40 -18.46 -4.74
C GLY A 477 -26.25 -18.11 -5.67
N VAL A 478 -25.01 -18.12 -5.18
CA VAL A 478 -23.80 -17.83 -5.98
C VAL A 478 -22.80 -18.98 -5.92
N LYS A 479 -22.01 -19.10 -6.99
CA LYS A 479 -20.88 -20.03 -7.06
C LYS A 479 -19.70 -19.38 -7.80
N VAL A 480 -18.48 -19.75 -7.45
CA VAL A 480 -17.28 -19.31 -8.15
C VAL A 480 -16.72 -20.49 -8.95
N ASP A 481 -16.42 -20.27 -10.23
CA ASP A 481 -15.67 -21.21 -11.04
C ASP A 481 -14.21 -21.21 -10.57
N PRO A 482 -13.63 -22.32 -10.10
CA PRO A 482 -12.28 -22.34 -9.54
C PRO A 482 -11.19 -22.21 -10.62
N ARG A 483 -11.55 -22.08 -11.89
CA ARG A 483 -10.60 -21.91 -12.99
C ARG A 483 -10.28 -20.42 -13.21
N MET A 484 -8.98 -20.10 -13.16
CA MET A 484 -8.49 -18.76 -13.48
C MET A 484 -8.86 -18.41 -14.92
N ILE A 485 -9.42 -17.23 -15.17
CA ILE A 485 -9.83 -16.84 -16.53
C ILE A 485 -8.64 -16.49 -17.41
N THR A 486 -8.83 -16.68 -18.74
CA THR A 486 -7.96 -16.13 -19.77
C THR A 486 -8.58 -14.89 -20.41
N VAL A 487 -7.73 -13.93 -20.78
CA VAL A 487 -8.13 -12.68 -21.39
C VAL A 487 -7.28 -12.39 -22.62
N PRO A 488 -7.82 -11.71 -23.64
CA PRO A 488 -7.01 -11.22 -24.75
C PRO A 488 -6.16 -10.04 -24.29
N GLY A 489 -4.92 -10.02 -24.71
CA GLY A 489 -4.01 -8.91 -24.51
C GLY A 489 -3.21 -8.63 -25.79
N ARG A 490 -2.40 -7.59 -25.77
CA ARG A 490 -1.53 -7.22 -26.91
C ARG A 490 -0.19 -6.76 -26.38
N ILE A 491 0.89 -7.03 -27.10
CA ILE A 491 2.20 -6.46 -26.81
C ILE A 491 2.43 -5.33 -27.82
N LEU A 492 2.45 -4.10 -27.31
CA LEU A 492 2.73 -2.90 -28.11
C LEU A 492 4.20 -2.87 -28.51
N MET A 493 4.48 -2.28 -29.66
CA MET A 493 5.85 -2.04 -30.09
C MET A 493 6.50 -1.00 -29.17
N PRO A 494 7.78 -1.19 -28.79
CA PRO A 494 8.48 -0.23 -27.98
C PRO A 494 8.64 1.11 -28.72
N PRO A 495 8.61 2.24 -28.00
CA PRO A 495 8.83 3.55 -28.59
C PRO A 495 10.28 3.72 -29.06
N THR A 496 10.51 4.60 -30.00
CA THR A 496 11.86 5.01 -30.41
C THR A 496 12.29 6.21 -29.56
N VAL A 497 13.40 6.05 -28.85
CA VAL A 497 14.03 7.12 -28.06
C VAL A 497 15.10 7.80 -28.89
N MET A 498 14.98 9.10 -29.12
CA MET A 498 15.84 9.88 -30.01
C MET A 498 16.81 10.77 -29.25
N TYR A 499 18.08 10.70 -29.62
CA TYR A 499 19.18 11.51 -29.09
C TYR A 499 19.67 12.53 -30.15
N LYS A 500 20.75 13.25 -29.87
CA LYS A 500 21.35 14.20 -30.82
C LYS A 500 21.90 13.44 -32.04
N GLY A 501 21.82 14.06 -33.22
CA GLY A 501 22.36 13.50 -34.47
C GLY A 501 21.61 12.27 -34.98
N LEU A 502 20.29 12.20 -34.75
CA LEU A 502 19.41 11.09 -35.19
C LEU A 502 19.82 9.71 -34.60
N LYS A 503 20.62 9.69 -33.54
CA LYS A 503 20.95 8.46 -32.84
C LYS A 503 19.74 7.97 -32.05
N ASN A 504 19.12 6.91 -32.55
CA ASN A 504 17.93 6.34 -31.99
C ASN A 504 18.22 5.10 -31.14
N ARG A 505 17.43 4.90 -30.12
CA ARG A 505 17.47 3.70 -29.27
C ARG A 505 16.06 3.11 -29.18
N THR A 506 15.96 1.80 -29.36
CA THR A 506 14.72 1.07 -29.10
C THR A 506 14.87 0.35 -27.78
N PRO A 507 14.03 0.63 -26.77
CA PRO A 507 14.07 -0.07 -25.51
C PRO A 507 13.87 -1.57 -25.69
N ASN A 508 14.69 -2.37 -25.00
CA ASN A 508 14.50 -3.80 -24.87
C ASN A 508 14.01 -4.10 -23.44
N ASN A 509 12.88 -4.79 -23.33
CA ASN A 509 12.20 -4.99 -22.05
C ASN A 509 12.00 -3.69 -21.23
N GLY A 510 11.70 -2.58 -21.91
CA GLY A 510 11.48 -1.27 -21.28
C GLY A 510 12.74 -0.57 -20.77
N THR A 511 13.94 -1.07 -21.10
CA THR A 511 15.23 -0.51 -20.73
C THR A 511 16.14 -0.31 -21.94
N TRP A 512 17.09 0.63 -21.84
CA TRP A 512 18.14 0.81 -22.83
C TRP A 512 19.39 1.42 -22.18
N ASN A 513 20.55 1.21 -22.81
CA ASN A 513 21.82 1.79 -22.39
C ASN A 513 22.18 3.00 -23.28
N LEU A 514 22.81 3.99 -22.67
CA LEU A 514 23.33 5.16 -23.39
C LEU A 514 24.51 4.79 -24.32
N LYS A 515 25.35 3.83 -23.88
CA LYS A 515 26.47 3.28 -24.64
C LYS A 515 26.08 1.90 -25.15
N VAL A 516 26.16 1.72 -26.46
CA VAL A 516 25.95 0.43 -27.12
C VAL A 516 27.20 0.19 -27.96
N SER A 517 27.80 -1.01 -27.82
CA SER A 517 29.06 -1.37 -28.51
C SER A 517 29.05 -1.11 -30.01
N GLU A 518 27.95 -1.42 -30.66
CA GLU A 518 27.79 -1.32 -32.14
C GLU A 518 27.33 0.07 -32.61
N LEU A 519 26.57 0.80 -31.79
CA LEU A 519 25.95 2.09 -32.15
C LEU A 519 26.68 3.30 -31.52
N GLY A 520 27.68 3.05 -30.74
CA GLY A 520 28.47 4.07 -30.02
C GLY A 520 27.67 4.82 -28.94
N LEU A 521 28.20 5.95 -28.52
CA LEU A 521 27.60 6.82 -27.52
C LEU A 521 26.40 7.60 -28.07
N SER A 522 25.44 7.89 -27.19
CA SER A 522 24.25 8.70 -27.46
C SER A 522 24.33 10.04 -26.74
N PRO A 523 24.90 11.11 -27.36
CA PRO A 523 24.92 12.43 -26.76
C PRO A 523 23.52 12.96 -26.51
N PHE A 524 23.34 13.75 -25.46
CA PHE A 524 22.04 14.29 -25.08
C PHE A 524 21.44 15.16 -26.19
N ARG A 525 20.11 15.15 -26.31
CA ARG A 525 19.38 15.86 -27.37
C ARG A 525 19.65 17.36 -27.35
N VAL A 526 19.54 17.98 -26.18
CA VAL A 526 19.87 19.38 -25.91
C VAL A 526 20.69 19.43 -24.65
N VAL A 527 21.88 19.97 -24.76
CA VAL A 527 22.78 20.14 -23.63
C VAL A 527 22.78 21.61 -23.20
N LYS A 528 22.68 21.85 -21.90
CA LYS A 528 22.90 23.18 -21.33
C LYS A 528 24.34 23.32 -20.89
N LYS A 529 24.96 24.45 -21.27
CA LYS A 529 26.31 24.77 -20.79
C LYS A 529 26.29 24.89 -19.27
N LEU A 530 27.16 24.15 -18.62
CA LEU A 530 27.43 24.31 -17.21
C LEU A 530 28.46 25.42 -17.03
N GLY A 531 28.11 26.41 -16.21
CA GLY A 531 29.06 27.45 -15.78
C GLY A 531 30.03 26.91 -14.73
N GLU A 532 30.49 27.77 -13.86
CA GLU A 532 31.35 27.40 -12.73
C GLU A 532 30.59 26.41 -11.81
N TRP A 533 31.19 25.25 -11.54
CA TRP A 533 30.65 24.23 -10.68
C TRP A 533 31.66 23.79 -9.62
N SER A 534 31.16 23.21 -8.53
CA SER A 534 32.02 22.71 -7.45
C SER A 534 31.48 21.38 -6.91
N THR A 535 32.25 20.78 -6.01
CA THR A 535 31.90 19.56 -5.28
C THR A 535 31.85 19.86 -3.79
N LEU A 536 30.77 19.42 -3.14
CA LEU A 536 30.68 19.38 -1.68
C LEU A 536 30.88 17.94 -1.22
N VAL A 537 31.90 17.70 -0.40
CA VAL A 537 32.16 16.40 0.21
C VAL A 537 31.79 16.46 1.68
N ILE A 538 30.92 15.57 2.11
CA ILE A 538 30.53 15.42 3.53
C ILE A 538 31.24 14.20 4.10
N ASN A 539 32.19 14.40 5.00
CA ASN A 539 32.86 13.34 5.73
C ASN A 539 32.15 13.02 7.05
N SER A 540 32.26 11.77 7.51
CA SER A 540 31.71 11.31 8.80
C SER A 540 32.83 11.16 9.82
N GLY A 541 33.02 12.17 10.65
CA GLY A 541 34.12 12.24 11.59
C GLY A 541 35.45 12.30 10.88
N ARG A 542 36.35 11.37 11.20
CA ARG A 542 37.71 11.26 10.63
C ARG A 542 37.75 10.42 9.34
N TYR A 543 36.65 9.85 8.92
CA TYR A 543 36.62 8.98 7.75
C TYR A 543 36.30 9.77 6.48
N ASP A 544 37.20 9.67 5.51
CA ASP A 544 36.99 10.26 4.20
C ASP A 544 35.87 9.52 3.43
N THR A 545 34.98 10.30 2.86
CA THR A 545 33.90 9.81 2.00
C THR A 545 34.40 9.27 0.67
N ILE A 546 35.53 9.79 0.22
CA ILE A 546 36.29 9.31 -0.94
C ILE A 546 37.65 8.80 -0.47
N PRO A 547 38.01 7.55 -0.78
CA PRO A 547 39.33 7.00 -0.46
C PRO A 547 40.47 7.84 -1.09
N GLY A 548 41.54 8.02 -0.33
CA GLY A 548 42.68 8.84 -0.77
C GLY A 548 42.50 10.35 -0.63
N GLY A 549 41.51 10.81 0.09
CA GLY A 549 41.29 12.21 0.45
C GLY A 549 41.18 13.13 -0.77
N ILE A 550 41.85 14.29 -0.74
CA ILE A 550 41.77 15.30 -1.82
C ILE A 550 42.34 14.80 -3.14
N GLU A 551 43.45 14.06 -3.12
CA GLU A 551 44.08 13.56 -4.36
C GLU A 551 43.21 12.46 -5.01
N GLY A 552 42.67 11.54 -4.23
CA GLY A 552 41.70 10.57 -4.69
C GLY A 552 40.48 11.25 -5.33
N LEU A 553 39.95 12.29 -4.65
CA LEU A 553 38.82 13.08 -5.17
C LEU A 553 39.15 13.77 -6.50
N LYS A 554 40.33 14.37 -6.66
CA LYS A 554 40.74 15.01 -7.92
C LYS A 554 40.73 14.01 -9.08
N ALA A 555 41.33 12.82 -8.86
CA ALA A 555 41.38 11.77 -9.85
C ALA A 555 39.97 11.30 -10.25
N ASP A 556 39.06 11.17 -9.27
CA ASP A 556 37.68 10.77 -9.51
C ASP A 556 36.87 11.85 -10.25
N LEU A 557 37.08 13.13 -9.92
CA LEU A 557 36.45 14.26 -10.61
C LEU A 557 36.95 14.39 -12.05
N HIS A 558 38.24 14.15 -12.30
CA HIS A 558 38.79 14.13 -13.65
C HIS A 558 38.08 13.07 -14.51
N LYS A 559 38.03 11.82 -14.03
CA LYS A 559 37.32 10.72 -14.72
C LYS A 559 35.83 10.99 -14.87
N PHE A 560 35.19 11.53 -13.84
CA PHE A 560 33.78 11.94 -13.90
C PHE A 560 33.54 12.98 -15.00
N ARG A 561 34.38 14.01 -15.08
CA ARG A 561 34.28 15.04 -16.11
C ARG A 561 34.46 14.46 -17.52
N GLU A 562 35.48 13.62 -17.73
CA GLU A 562 35.72 12.95 -19.00
C GLU A 562 34.47 12.16 -19.43
N GLU A 563 33.89 11.42 -18.51
CA GLU A 563 32.71 10.61 -18.85
C GLU A 563 31.49 11.49 -19.18
N LEU A 564 31.25 12.57 -18.45
CA LEU A 564 30.13 13.48 -18.72
C LEU A 564 30.32 14.24 -20.05
N ASN A 565 31.55 14.56 -20.42
CA ASN A 565 31.85 15.22 -21.68
C ASN A 565 31.57 14.35 -22.89
N LYS A 566 31.61 13.01 -22.77
CA LYS A 566 31.18 12.08 -23.82
C LYS A 566 29.70 12.25 -24.19
N TYR A 567 28.87 12.69 -23.26
CA TYR A 567 27.43 12.96 -23.48
C TYR A 567 27.16 14.40 -23.97
N GLY A 568 28.22 15.21 -24.13
CA GLY A 568 28.18 16.56 -24.67
C GLY A 568 28.06 17.67 -23.63
N LEU A 569 28.23 17.38 -22.35
CA LEU A 569 28.11 18.37 -21.27
C LEU A 569 29.23 19.40 -21.25
N ASN A 570 30.44 19.07 -21.80
CA ASN A 570 31.57 19.94 -21.92
C ASN A 570 31.91 20.69 -20.61
N LEU A 571 32.08 19.91 -19.54
CA LEU A 571 32.36 20.45 -18.21
C LEU A 571 33.76 21.09 -18.19
N ILE A 572 33.80 22.32 -17.67
CA ILE A 572 35.07 22.99 -17.32
C ILE A 572 35.65 22.38 -16.04
N GLU A 573 36.87 22.74 -15.68
CA GLU A 573 37.44 22.36 -14.39
C GLU A 573 36.57 22.87 -13.25
N PRO A 574 36.32 22.02 -12.20
CA PRO A 574 35.55 22.45 -11.04
C PRO A 574 36.34 23.49 -10.22
N GLN A 575 35.58 24.32 -9.51
CA GLN A 575 36.16 25.12 -8.44
C GLN A 575 36.71 24.18 -7.35
N LYS A 576 37.56 24.73 -6.46
CA LYS A 576 38.07 24.00 -5.31
C LYS A 576 36.92 23.32 -4.56
N PRO A 577 37.06 22.03 -4.22
CA PRO A 577 35.99 21.32 -3.50
C PRO A 577 35.86 21.89 -2.08
N CYS A 578 34.60 21.94 -1.62
CA CYS A 578 34.27 22.24 -0.23
C CYS A 578 34.17 20.90 0.54
N ILE A 579 35.00 20.74 1.58
CA ILE A 579 35.04 19.52 2.41
C ILE A 579 34.57 19.85 3.81
N ILE A 580 33.55 19.13 4.29
CA ILE A 580 32.96 19.35 5.61
C ILE A 580 32.92 18.02 6.35
N SER A 581 33.39 18.05 7.62
CA SER A 581 33.28 16.87 8.50
C SER A 581 32.09 17.03 9.46
N ILE A 582 31.20 16.04 9.46
CA ILE A 582 30.08 15.95 10.40
C ILE A 582 30.46 14.96 11.51
N PRO A 583 30.24 15.27 12.78
CA PRO A 583 30.52 14.36 13.90
C PRO A 583 29.78 13.03 13.73
N PRO A 584 30.44 11.88 14.00
CA PRO A 584 29.84 10.55 13.69
C PRO A 584 28.56 10.24 14.45
N GLY A 585 28.38 10.77 15.67
CA GLY A 585 27.21 10.59 16.50
C GLY A 585 25.93 11.18 15.88
N ILE A 586 26.10 12.29 15.17
CA ILE A 586 24.98 13.02 14.54
C ILE A 586 24.27 12.22 13.46
N LEU A 587 24.98 11.34 12.75
CA LEU A 587 24.40 10.53 11.67
C LEU A 587 23.83 9.19 12.14
N LYS A 588 24.04 8.80 13.40
CA LYS A 588 23.56 7.54 13.96
C LYS A 588 22.17 7.63 14.59
N ASP A 589 21.80 8.81 15.11
CA ASP A 589 20.48 8.99 15.70
C ASP A 589 19.40 9.14 14.63
N ALA A 590 18.50 8.16 14.61
CA ALA A 590 17.41 8.09 13.64
C ALA A 590 16.27 9.09 13.92
N LYS A 591 16.30 9.84 15.01
CA LYS A 591 15.31 10.84 15.36
C LYS A 591 15.62 12.15 14.63
N ARG A 592 14.61 12.69 13.96
CA ARG A 592 14.65 14.00 13.30
C ARG A 592 14.48 15.08 14.37
N GLU A 593 15.51 15.34 15.14
CA GLU A 593 15.52 16.45 16.10
C GLU A 593 15.83 17.76 15.35
N PRO A 594 15.06 18.83 15.58
CA PRO A 594 15.30 20.14 14.94
C PRO A 594 16.74 20.60 15.10
N GLU A 595 17.35 20.42 16.28
CA GLU A 595 18.73 20.75 16.58
C GLU A 595 19.75 20.05 15.68
N LEU A 596 19.46 18.80 15.26
CA LEU A 596 20.30 18.06 14.34
C LEU A 596 20.27 18.66 12.94
N VAL A 597 19.10 19.03 12.46
CA VAL A 597 18.92 19.68 11.17
C VAL A 597 19.66 21.03 11.14
N ASP A 598 19.51 21.82 12.20
CA ASP A 598 20.14 23.14 12.32
C ASP A 598 21.68 23.03 12.44
N THR A 599 22.18 22.01 13.15
CA THR A 599 23.62 21.74 13.23
C THR A 599 24.20 21.39 11.86
N ILE A 600 23.56 20.49 11.11
CA ILE A 600 23.98 20.14 9.74
C ILE A 600 23.94 21.37 8.85
N ARG A 601 22.87 22.16 8.91
CA ARG A 601 22.71 23.39 8.14
C ARG A 601 23.85 24.38 8.42
N SER A 602 24.11 24.68 9.68
CA SER A 602 25.15 25.63 10.11
C SER A 602 26.54 25.19 9.66
N LEU A 603 26.88 23.91 9.81
CA LEU A 603 28.17 23.37 9.35
C LEU A 603 28.34 23.53 7.83
N VAL A 604 27.29 23.23 7.07
CA VAL A 604 27.32 23.33 5.61
C VAL A 604 27.39 24.78 5.15
N GLU A 605 26.60 25.68 5.72
CA GLU A 605 26.61 27.11 5.41
C GLU A 605 27.99 27.75 5.72
N THR A 606 28.58 27.40 6.85
CA THR A 606 29.90 27.86 7.23
C THR A 606 30.95 27.36 6.25
N GLY A 607 30.92 26.06 5.92
CA GLY A 607 31.83 25.47 4.95
C GLY A 607 31.74 26.10 3.56
N LEU A 608 30.51 26.29 3.07
CA LEU A 608 30.29 26.98 1.78
C LEU A 608 30.83 28.39 1.78
N ARG A 609 30.55 29.19 2.82
CA ARG A 609 31.00 30.57 2.94
C ARG A 609 32.54 30.69 3.01
N THR A 610 33.18 29.77 3.71
CA THR A 610 34.66 29.86 3.95
C THR A 610 35.47 29.22 2.83
N GLN A 611 34.94 28.20 2.16
CA GLN A 611 35.72 27.40 1.20
C GLN A 611 35.38 27.67 -0.26
N LEU A 612 34.18 28.23 -0.56
CA LEU A 612 33.79 28.55 -1.93
C LEU A 612 33.83 30.07 -2.17
N PRO A 613 34.75 30.56 -3.02
CA PRO A 613 34.91 32.00 -3.26
C PRO A 613 33.74 32.60 -4.05
N LYS A 614 33.09 31.81 -4.85
CA LYS A 614 31.92 32.19 -5.67
C LYS A 614 30.81 31.19 -5.56
N LYS A 615 29.56 31.62 -5.66
CA LYS A 615 28.40 30.75 -5.77
C LYS A 615 28.46 29.93 -7.05
N PRO A 616 28.50 28.56 -6.96
CA PRO A 616 28.53 27.72 -8.15
C PRO A 616 27.17 27.67 -8.83
N THR A 617 27.15 27.46 -10.14
CA THR A 617 25.92 27.25 -10.90
C THR A 617 25.34 25.83 -10.73
N PHE A 618 26.17 24.90 -10.24
CA PHE A 618 25.81 23.52 -9.95
C PHE A 618 26.72 22.94 -8.87
N LEU A 619 26.18 22.07 -8.04
CA LEU A 619 26.91 21.42 -6.95
C LEU A 619 26.79 19.89 -7.05
N LEU A 620 27.92 19.20 -7.17
CA LEU A 620 28.00 17.77 -6.95
C LEU A 620 28.19 17.50 -5.46
N VAL A 621 27.29 16.75 -4.84
CA VAL A 621 27.34 16.46 -3.40
C VAL A 621 27.69 15.00 -3.17
N LEU A 622 28.80 14.74 -2.49
CA LEU A 622 29.25 13.39 -2.13
C LEU A 622 28.94 13.11 -0.66
N LEU A 623 28.09 12.13 -0.42
CA LEU A 623 27.57 11.77 0.90
C LEU A 623 28.30 10.54 1.47
N PRO A 624 28.57 10.48 2.80
CA PRO A 624 29.20 9.32 3.42
C PRO A 624 28.29 8.08 3.41
N SER A 625 26.98 8.27 3.44
CA SER A 625 25.98 7.20 3.44
C SER A 625 24.65 7.66 2.84
N ASP A 626 23.66 6.80 2.78
CA ASP A 626 22.29 7.08 2.35
C ASP A 626 21.39 7.63 3.48
N ASN A 627 21.98 8.40 4.42
CA ASN A 627 21.27 9.02 5.52
C ASN A 627 20.21 10.03 5.01
N ILE A 628 18.98 9.82 5.45
CA ILE A 628 17.81 10.56 4.97
C ILE A 628 17.82 12.00 5.48
N ILE A 629 18.16 12.21 6.75
CA ILE A 629 18.13 13.53 7.39
C ILE A 629 19.17 14.44 6.72
N LEU A 630 20.38 13.92 6.53
CA LEU A 630 21.45 14.63 5.83
C LEU A 630 21.01 15.00 4.40
N TYR A 631 20.48 14.04 3.65
CA TYR A 631 20.01 14.27 2.28
C TYR A 631 18.91 15.34 2.22
N ASP A 632 17.87 15.21 3.07
CA ASP A 632 16.73 16.13 3.08
C ASP A 632 17.15 17.54 3.49
N THR A 633 18.06 17.67 4.49
CA THR A 633 18.60 18.96 4.94
C THR A 633 19.37 19.64 3.83
N LEU A 634 20.29 18.93 3.16
CA LEU A 634 21.07 19.47 2.05
C LEU A 634 20.18 19.85 0.87
N LYS A 635 19.19 19.02 0.52
CA LYS A 635 18.26 19.35 -0.56
C LYS A 635 17.41 20.57 -0.24
N SER A 636 16.90 20.67 0.99
CA SER A 636 16.18 21.86 1.44
C SER A 636 17.06 23.11 1.34
N LEU A 637 18.30 23.03 1.80
CA LEU A 637 19.24 24.14 1.80
C LEU A 637 19.54 24.61 0.35
N PHE A 638 19.90 23.68 -0.55
CA PHE A 638 20.27 24.04 -1.91
C PHE A 638 19.08 24.42 -2.79
N ASP A 639 17.96 23.72 -2.67
CA ASP A 639 16.80 23.98 -3.52
C ASP A 639 15.99 25.20 -3.05
N LEU A 640 15.90 25.48 -1.72
CA LEU A 640 15.05 26.54 -1.18
C LEU A 640 15.82 27.79 -0.72
N THR A 641 17.01 27.63 -0.12
CA THR A 641 17.76 28.77 0.41
C THR A 641 18.73 29.34 -0.61
N TYR A 642 19.54 28.50 -1.22
CA TYR A 642 20.57 28.95 -2.16
C TYR A 642 20.15 28.98 -3.63
N GLY A 643 19.13 28.21 -4.01
CA GLY A 643 18.71 28.07 -5.41
C GLY A 643 19.84 27.50 -6.29
N ILE A 644 20.59 26.53 -5.77
CA ILE A 644 21.70 25.88 -6.50
C ILE A 644 21.25 24.48 -6.92
N PRO A 645 21.13 24.19 -8.23
CA PRO A 645 20.93 22.84 -8.69
C PRO A 645 22.00 21.89 -8.15
N SER A 646 21.59 20.82 -7.49
CA SER A 646 22.53 19.86 -6.89
C SER A 646 22.19 18.41 -7.20
N VAL A 647 23.21 17.56 -7.32
CA VAL A 647 23.05 16.11 -7.43
C VAL A 647 23.85 15.44 -6.31
N CYS A 648 23.16 14.65 -5.49
CA CYS A 648 23.77 13.90 -4.39
C CYS A 648 24.12 12.48 -4.84
N CYS A 649 25.34 12.04 -4.54
CA CYS A 649 25.84 10.68 -4.73
C CYS A 649 26.44 10.17 -3.43
N VAL A 650 26.25 8.89 -3.11
CA VAL A 650 27.01 8.26 -2.01
C VAL A 650 28.45 8.01 -2.48
N GLY A 651 29.46 8.47 -1.70
CA GLY A 651 30.87 8.40 -2.08
C GLY A 651 31.31 6.99 -2.48
N LYS A 652 30.96 5.97 -1.72
CA LYS A 652 31.23 4.56 -2.05
C LYS A 652 30.74 4.15 -3.46
N ASN A 653 29.65 4.74 -3.95
CA ASN A 653 29.15 4.45 -5.29
C ASN A 653 29.85 5.30 -6.35
N PHE A 654 30.23 6.52 -6.00
CA PHE A 654 30.97 7.43 -6.88
C PHE A 654 32.37 6.90 -7.15
N ASP A 655 33.08 6.46 -6.11
CA ASP A 655 34.44 5.87 -6.16
C ASP A 655 34.53 4.57 -6.99
N LYS A 656 33.42 3.87 -7.23
CA LYS A 656 33.42 2.72 -8.16
C LYS A 656 33.83 3.06 -9.59
N LYS A 657 33.85 4.34 -9.95
CA LYS A 657 34.24 4.86 -11.27
C LYS A 657 33.51 4.19 -12.44
N SER A 658 32.27 3.75 -12.17
CA SER A 658 31.45 3.03 -13.13
C SER A 658 30.88 3.97 -14.19
N GLU A 659 31.16 3.72 -15.44
CA GLU A 659 30.59 4.47 -16.58
C GLU A 659 29.05 4.56 -16.49
N GLN A 660 28.41 3.49 -16.08
CA GLN A 660 26.94 3.46 -15.94
C GLN A 660 26.45 4.40 -14.81
N ILE A 661 27.16 4.47 -13.70
CA ILE A 661 26.82 5.40 -12.60
C ILE A 661 26.99 6.83 -13.07
N TYR A 662 28.13 7.14 -13.72
CA TYR A 662 28.41 8.49 -14.21
C TYR A 662 27.43 8.91 -15.32
N ALA A 663 27.05 8.00 -16.22
CA ALA A 663 26.01 8.25 -17.22
C ALA A 663 24.65 8.60 -16.58
N ASN A 664 24.26 7.88 -15.53
CA ASN A 664 23.04 8.18 -14.78
C ASN A 664 23.09 9.54 -14.07
N VAL A 665 24.28 9.93 -13.57
CA VAL A 665 24.50 11.26 -12.98
C VAL A 665 24.47 12.32 -14.07
N ALA A 666 25.09 12.09 -15.22
CA ALA A 666 25.08 13.00 -16.36
C ALA A 666 23.65 13.36 -16.82
N MET A 667 22.75 12.35 -16.91
CA MET A 667 21.34 12.60 -17.21
C MET A 667 20.67 13.54 -16.21
N LYS A 668 20.93 13.34 -14.91
CA LYS A 668 20.40 14.20 -13.83
C LYS A 668 20.96 15.63 -13.91
N VAL A 669 22.24 15.76 -14.15
CA VAL A 669 22.90 17.06 -14.29
C VAL A 669 22.29 17.84 -15.44
N ASN A 670 22.26 17.27 -16.65
CA ASN A 670 21.71 17.94 -17.82
C ASN A 670 20.25 18.36 -17.61
N GLN A 671 19.43 17.48 -17.03
CA GLN A 671 18.02 17.77 -16.79
C GLN A 671 17.79 18.88 -15.77
N LYS A 672 18.55 18.89 -14.67
CA LYS A 672 18.47 19.95 -13.65
C LYS A 672 18.94 21.30 -14.15
N LEU A 673 19.80 21.32 -15.16
CA LEU A 673 20.23 22.55 -15.83
C LEU A 673 19.23 23.03 -16.90
N GLY A 674 18.15 22.30 -17.14
CA GLY A 674 17.14 22.61 -18.15
C GLY A 674 17.48 22.08 -19.54
N GLY A 675 18.37 21.08 -19.64
CA GLY A 675 18.65 20.36 -20.89
C GLY A 675 17.63 19.26 -21.17
N VAL A 676 17.74 18.62 -22.33
CA VAL A 676 16.92 17.52 -22.79
C VAL A 676 17.79 16.31 -23.08
N ASN A 677 17.64 15.24 -22.32
CA ASN A 677 18.45 14.04 -22.49
C ASN A 677 18.09 13.30 -23.78
N HIS A 678 16.80 13.05 -23.98
CA HIS A 678 16.24 12.37 -25.16
C HIS A 678 14.78 12.78 -25.32
N VAL A 679 14.22 12.46 -26.46
CA VAL A 679 12.79 12.66 -26.79
C VAL A 679 12.22 11.38 -27.39
N VAL A 680 10.90 11.22 -27.30
CA VAL A 680 10.17 10.20 -28.07
C VAL A 680 9.62 10.84 -29.35
N ASP A 681 9.50 10.09 -30.43
CA ASP A 681 9.00 10.61 -31.71
C ASP A 681 7.53 11.05 -31.56
N ILE A 682 7.31 12.36 -31.44
CA ILE A 682 5.99 12.95 -31.28
C ILE A 682 5.03 12.65 -32.44
N LYS A 683 5.56 12.46 -33.65
CA LYS A 683 4.77 12.11 -34.85
C LYS A 683 4.04 10.78 -34.67
N ARG A 684 4.55 9.91 -33.80
CA ARG A 684 3.95 8.62 -33.47
C ARG A 684 3.11 8.64 -32.17
N MET A 685 2.99 9.79 -31.52
CA MET A 685 2.28 9.95 -30.26
C MET A 685 0.99 10.77 -30.40
N THR A 686 0.27 10.62 -31.50
CA THR A 686 -1.06 11.24 -31.65
C THR A 686 -1.94 10.89 -30.44
N PRO A 687 -2.62 11.85 -29.78
CA PRO A 687 -2.93 13.22 -30.24
C PRO A 687 -1.95 14.33 -29.77
N LEU A 688 -0.74 14.01 -29.30
CA LEU A 688 0.22 15.01 -28.84
C LEU A 688 0.76 15.85 -29.99
N ASP A 689 0.88 17.14 -29.76
CA ASP A 689 1.48 18.11 -30.68
C ASP A 689 2.20 19.23 -29.89
N THR A 690 2.70 20.23 -30.59
CA THR A 690 3.43 21.36 -30.00
C THR A 690 2.57 22.29 -29.15
N GLN A 691 1.24 22.19 -29.23
CA GLN A 691 0.27 22.98 -28.46
C GLN A 691 -0.35 22.18 -27.32
N THR A 692 0.24 21.03 -26.97
CA THR A 692 -0.22 20.16 -25.88
C THR A 692 0.60 20.41 -24.63
N ILE A 693 -0.05 20.63 -23.48
CA ILE A 693 0.57 20.60 -22.16
C ILE A 693 0.21 19.32 -21.43
N ILE A 694 1.17 18.74 -20.75
CA ILE A 694 0.98 17.52 -19.93
C ILE A 694 1.15 17.91 -18.46
N PHE A 695 0.14 17.63 -17.65
CA PHE A 695 0.15 17.76 -16.20
C PHE A 695 0.38 16.41 -15.52
N GLY A 696 1.03 16.44 -14.37
CA GLY A 696 1.09 15.33 -13.41
C GLY A 696 0.70 15.82 -12.03
N ILE A 697 -0.26 15.13 -11.39
CA ILE A 697 -0.79 15.50 -10.06
C ILE A 697 -0.68 14.29 -9.13
N ASP A 698 -0.14 14.52 -7.93
CA ASP A 698 -0.03 13.53 -6.86
C ASP A 698 -0.14 14.19 -5.49
N VAL A 699 -0.65 13.46 -4.50
CA VAL A 699 -0.74 13.90 -3.11
C VAL A 699 0.01 12.94 -2.20
N THR A 700 0.90 13.46 -1.39
CA THR A 700 1.65 12.69 -0.41
C THR A 700 1.06 12.88 0.98
N HIS A 701 0.70 11.78 1.63
CA HIS A 701 0.13 11.79 2.97
C HIS A 701 1.18 11.55 4.06
N PRO A 702 0.90 12.02 5.31
CA PRO A 702 1.73 11.71 6.46
C PRO A 702 1.87 10.20 6.66
N SER A 703 3.03 9.76 7.15
CA SER A 703 3.26 8.35 7.48
C SER A 703 2.40 7.95 8.69
N PRO A 704 1.97 6.67 8.78
CA PRO A 704 1.31 6.16 9.97
C PRO A 704 2.13 6.44 11.23
N GLY A 705 1.52 7.03 12.27
CA GLY A 705 2.19 7.44 13.50
C GLY A 705 2.77 8.85 13.48
N SER A 706 2.58 9.62 12.40
CA SER A 706 2.83 11.07 12.39
C SER A 706 1.84 11.81 13.29
N SER A 707 2.19 13.06 13.66
CA SER A 707 1.26 13.94 14.38
C SER A 707 -0.09 14.06 13.64
N GLU A 708 -1.18 14.18 14.39
CA GLU A 708 -2.52 14.40 13.81
C GLU A 708 -2.59 15.71 12.98
N THR A 709 -1.73 16.67 13.29
CA THR A 709 -1.62 17.93 12.57
C THR A 709 -0.69 17.86 11.34
N ALA A 710 -0.08 16.72 11.08
CA ALA A 710 0.84 16.57 9.95
C ALA A 710 0.09 16.76 8.61
N PRO A 711 0.52 17.68 7.73
CA PRO A 711 -0.19 17.99 6.50
C PRO A 711 0.03 16.93 5.42
N SER A 712 -0.92 16.83 4.50
CA SER A 712 -0.66 16.27 3.18
C SER A 712 -0.03 17.32 2.28
N ILE A 713 0.79 16.89 1.31
CA ILE A 713 1.43 17.77 0.34
C ILE A 713 0.91 17.43 -1.06
N ALA A 714 0.24 18.38 -1.67
CA ALA A 714 -0.17 18.29 -3.07
C ALA A 714 0.95 18.80 -3.97
N GLY A 715 1.28 18.03 -5.01
CA GLY A 715 2.26 18.38 -6.03
C GLY A 715 1.63 18.38 -7.42
N VAL A 716 1.80 19.46 -8.16
CA VAL A 716 1.37 19.62 -9.54
C VAL A 716 2.57 19.99 -10.39
N VAL A 717 2.89 19.16 -11.38
CA VAL A 717 3.93 19.45 -12.37
C VAL A 717 3.29 19.63 -13.74
N ALA A 718 3.88 20.45 -14.61
CA ALA A 718 3.43 20.53 -15.99
C ALA A 718 4.60 20.72 -16.96
N SER A 719 4.46 20.18 -18.19
CA SER A 719 5.44 20.39 -19.25
C SER A 719 5.47 21.86 -19.67
N ILE A 720 6.65 22.37 -20.04
CA ILE A 720 6.84 23.75 -20.52
C ILE A 720 7.36 23.84 -21.94
N ASP A 721 7.55 22.72 -22.60
CA ASP A 721 8.15 22.64 -23.94
C ASP A 721 7.53 21.53 -24.79
N ALA A 722 7.60 21.70 -26.11
CA ALA A 722 7.07 20.75 -27.08
C ALA A 722 7.84 19.40 -27.13
N MET A 723 8.92 19.25 -26.37
CA MET A 723 9.68 18.00 -26.25
C MET A 723 9.22 17.19 -25.02
N PHE A 724 8.34 17.73 -24.21
CA PHE A 724 7.82 17.09 -22.98
C PHE A 724 8.94 16.60 -22.04
N SER A 725 9.96 17.42 -21.84
CA SER A 725 11.14 17.01 -21.09
C SER A 725 11.31 17.73 -19.75
N GLN A 726 10.81 18.95 -19.61
CA GLN A 726 10.90 19.76 -18.41
C GLN A 726 9.54 19.94 -17.77
N TYR A 727 9.44 19.63 -16.46
CA TYR A 727 8.20 19.63 -15.68
C TYR A 727 8.39 20.39 -14.36
N PRO A 728 8.43 21.74 -14.37
CA PRO A 728 8.47 22.51 -13.13
C PRO A 728 7.21 22.30 -12.31
N ALA A 729 7.37 22.38 -10.98
CA ALA A 729 6.34 22.04 -10.00
C ALA A 729 5.71 23.27 -9.34
N SER A 730 4.45 23.13 -8.94
CA SER A 730 3.79 23.86 -7.86
C SER A 730 3.50 22.91 -6.71
N MET A 731 3.61 23.36 -5.47
CA MET A 731 3.34 22.56 -4.28
C MET A 731 2.51 23.33 -3.26
N ARG A 732 1.58 22.66 -2.59
CA ARG A 732 0.75 23.19 -1.51
C ARG A 732 0.63 22.20 -0.36
N ARG A 733 0.58 22.73 0.85
CA ARG A 733 0.19 21.98 2.05
C ARG A 733 -1.33 22.01 2.17
N GLN A 734 -1.92 20.88 2.53
CA GLN A 734 -3.34 20.74 2.77
C GLN A 734 -3.62 19.83 3.97
N GLN A 735 -4.87 19.72 4.38
CA GLN A 735 -5.29 18.87 5.49
C GLN A 735 -4.75 17.43 5.34
N GLY A 736 -4.28 16.87 6.44
CA GLY A 736 -3.78 15.48 6.46
C GLY A 736 -4.82 14.50 5.94
N TYR A 737 -4.36 13.54 5.14
CA TYR A 737 -5.17 12.48 4.52
C TYR A 737 -6.26 12.94 3.55
N LYS A 738 -6.33 14.21 3.16
CA LYS A 738 -7.20 14.71 2.11
C LYS A 738 -6.55 14.44 0.75
N GLU A 739 -7.19 13.59 -0.08
CA GLU A 739 -6.66 13.20 -1.40
C GLU A 739 -6.93 14.26 -2.48
N MET A 740 -8.11 14.90 -2.49
CA MET A 740 -8.43 15.96 -3.44
C MET A 740 -7.58 17.20 -3.20
N VAL A 741 -7.04 17.77 -4.28
CA VAL A 741 -6.17 18.96 -4.20
C VAL A 741 -7.00 20.21 -3.94
N THR A 742 -6.70 20.91 -2.83
CA THR A 742 -7.50 22.05 -2.38
C THR A 742 -7.29 23.29 -3.25
N ASP A 743 -6.03 23.66 -3.53
CA ASP A 743 -5.66 24.90 -4.24
C ASP A 743 -5.32 24.62 -5.71
N LEU A 744 -6.00 23.65 -6.33
CA LEU A 744 -5.65 23.16 -7.67
C LEU A 744 -5.79 24.25 -8.74
N GLU A 745 -6.84 25.09 -8.68
CA GLU A 745 -7.06 26.16 -9.64
C GLU A 745 -5.84 27.09 -9.77
N GLU A 746 -5.34 27.59 -8.64
CA GLU A 746 -4.18 28.49 -8.63
C GLU A 746 -2.91 27.78 -9.13
N MET A 747 -2.73 26.50 -8.75
CA MET A 747 -1.59 25.70 -9.22
C MET A 747 -1.63 25.47 -10.74
N ILE A 748 -2.81 25.28 -11.32
CA ILE A 748 -3.01 25.17 -12.77
C ILE A 748 -2.66 26.50 -13.44
N ILE A 749 -3.17 27.63 -12.91
CA ILE A 749 -2.90 28.98 -13.46
C ILE A 749 -1.40 29.26 -13.46
N GLU A 750 -0.69 28.94 -12.38
CA GLU A 750 0.78 29.08 -12.32
C GLU A 750 1.48 28.31 -13.44
N ARG A 751 1.05 27.09 -13.72
CA ARG A 751 1.64 26.23 -14.73
C ARG A 751 1.30 26.70 -16.14
N LEU A 752 0.07 27.12 -16.40
CA LEU A 752 -0.38 27.65 -17.70
C LEU A 752 0.31 28.98 -18.03
N ARG A 753 0.47 29.88 -17.05
CA ARG A 753 1.20 31.13 -17.25
C ARG A 753 2.68 30.88 -17.55
N LEU A 754 3.30 29.87 -16.89
CA LEU A 754 4.67 29.51 -17.18
C LEU A 754 4.80 28.89 -18.57
N TRP A 755 3.84 28.08 -19.01
CA TRP A 755 3.75 27.59 -20.39
C TRP A 755 3.65 28.76 -21.38
N GLN A 756 2.70 29.69 -21.17
CA GLN A 756 2.49 30.87 -22.00
C GLN A 756 3.79 31.65 -22.19
N LYS A 757 4.46 31.99 -21.10
CA LYS A 757 5.75 32.70 -21.12
C LYS A 757 6.84 31.98 -21.91
N ARG A 758 6.79 30.65 -22.01
CA ARG A 758 7.80 29.82 -22.69
C ARG A 758 7.45 29.52 -24.14
N ASN A 759 6.20 29.74 -24.56
CA ASN A 759 5.67 29.40 -25.88
C ASN A 759 5.10 30.62 -26.61
N GLN A 760 5.88 31.71 -26.68
CA GLN A 760 5.55 32.94 -27.45
C GLN A 760 4.19 33.56 -27.04
N ASP A 761 3.91 33.56 -25.75
CA ASP A 761 2.66 34.03 -25.16
C ASP A 761 1.38 33.31 -25.62
N HIS A 762 1.50 32.16 -26.25
CA HIS A 762 0.36 31.33 -26.62
C HIS A 762 0.00 30.35 -25.49
N LEU A 763 -1.29 30.24 -25.21
CA LEU A 763 -1.82 29.20 -24.32
C LEU A 763 -2.02 27.87 -25.07
N PRO A 764 -1.93 26.72 -24.38
CA PRO A 764 -2.11 25.43 -25.02
C PRO A 764 -3.56 25.18 -25.43
N ASN A 765 -3.80 24.42 -26.51
CA ASN A 765 -5.14 24.02 -26.95
C ASN A 765 -5.54 22.60 -26.52
N LYS A 766 -4.61 21.85 -25.92
CA LYS A 766 -4.82 20.50 -25.37
C LYS A 766 -4.14 20.37 -24.01
N VAL A 767 -4.87 19.83 -23.08
CA VAL A 767 -4.41 19.57 -21.71
C VAL A 767 -4.60 18.08 -21.40
N ILE A 768 -3.51 17.39 -21.08
CA ILE A 768 -3.56 16.00 -20.62
C ILE A 768 -3.06 15.97 -19.18
N VAL A 769 -3.84 15.38 -18.30
CA VAL A 769 -3.55 15.28 -16.86
C VAL A 769 -3.35 13.84 -16.48
N TYR A 770 -2.22 13.51 -15.88
CA TYR A 770 -1.99 12.22 -15.21
C TYR A 770 -2.19 12.39 -13.71
N ARG A 771 -3.27 11.80 -13.18
CA ARG A 771 -3.62 11.85 -11.76
C ARG A 771 -3.28 10.53 -11.08
N ASP A 772 -2.35 10.56 -10.14
CA ASP A 772 -1.92 9.40 -9.36
C ASP A 772 -2.52 9.41 -7.95
N GLY A 773 -2.51 8.28 -7.26
CA GLY A 773 -2.88 8.13 -5.85
C GLY A 773 -4.36 7.84 -5.59
N VAL A 774 -5.24 8.13 -6.52
CA VAL A 774 -6.70 8.05 -6.35
C VAL A 774 -7.20 6.60 -6.37
N GLY A 775 -8.09 6.25 -5.42
CA GLY A 775 -8.81 4.98 -5.42
C GLY A 775 -9.95 4.93 -6.45
N GLU A 776 -10.33 3.74 -6.91
CA GLU A 776 -11.40 3.58 -7.94
C GLU A 776 -12.74 4.21 -7.53
N GLY A 777 -13.10 4.16 -6.24
CA GLY A 777 -14.31 4.80 -5.72
C GLY A 777 -14.31 6.32 -5.70
N GLN A 778 -13.16 6.96 -5.98
CA GLN A 778 -12.98 8.41 -5.96
C GLN A 778 -12.86 9.02 -7.37
N TYR A 779 -12.89 8.21 -8.43
CA TYR A 779 -12.71 8.72 -9.81
C TYR A 779 -13.74 9.77 -10.19
N GLN A 780 -15.00 9.56 -9.85
CA GLN A 780 -16.05 10.53 -10.10
C GLN A 780 -15.83 11.85 -9.34
N GLN A 781 -15.42 11.75 -8.08
CA GLN A 781 -15.10 12.93 -7.26
C GLN A 781 -13.93 13.73 -7.87
N VAL A 782 -12.91 13.08 -8.43
CA VAL A 782 -11.83 13.78 -9.14
C VAL A 782 -12.37 14.57 -10.32
N VAL A 783 -13.24 13.97 -11.14
CA VAL A 783 -13.82 14.65 -12.30
C VAL A 783 -14.67 15.85 -11.87
N GLU A 784 -15.45 15.70 -10.82
CA GLU A 784 -16.32 16.77 -10.30
C GLU A 784 -15.53 17.91 -9.68
N THR A 785 -14.57 17.61 -8.78
CA THR A 785 -13.87 18.65 -8.02
C THR A 785 -12.63 19.19 -8.73
N GLU A 786 -11.76 18.28 -9.21
CA GLU A 786 -10.52 18.68 -9.89
C GLU A 786 -10.79 19.13 -11.33
N GLY A 787 -11.76 18.51 -12.03
CA GLY A 787 -12.23 18.94 -13.35
C GLY A 787 -12.83 20.35 -13.31
N GLU A 788 -13.61 20.67 -12.27
CA GLU A 788 -14.12 22.03 -12.05
C GLU A 788 -13.01 23.06 -11.83
N SER A 789 -11.93 22.67 -11.10
CA SER A 789 -10.77 23.53 -10.90
C SER A 789 -10.06 23.86 -12.22
N PHE A 790 -9.96 22.89 -13.14
CA PHE A 790 -9.46 23.15 -14.50
C PHE A 790 -10.38 24.09 -15.27
N SER A 791 -11.70 23.90 -15.23
CA SER A 791 -12.66 24.78 -15.88
C SER A 791 -12.51 26.22 -15.42
N LYS A 792 -12.50 26.46 -14.10
CA LYS A 792 -12.31 27.81 -13.52
C LYS A 792 -10.98 28.44 -13.93
N ALA A 793 -9.90 27.65 -13.94
CA ALA A 793 -8.61 28.14 -14.41
C ALA A 793 -8.64 28.54 -15.90
N PHE A 794 -9.38 27.81 -16.74
CA PHE A 794 -9.56 28.13 -18.14
C PHE A 794 -10.41 29.40 -18.32
N ASP A 795 -11.51 29.54 -17.58
CA ASP A 795 -12.34 30.76 -17.59
C ASP A 795 -11.50 32.03 -17.30
N ARG A 796 -10.60 31.95 -16.32
CA ARG A 796 -9.73 33.06 -15.92
C ARG A 796 -8.61 33.38 -16.92
N LEU A 797 -8.13 32.44 -17.69
CA LEU A 797 -6.99 32.65 -18.59
C LEU A 797 -7.38 32.79 -20.07
N TYR A 798 -8.41 32.06 -20.50
CA TYR A 798 -8.89 32.10 -21.88
C TYR A 798 -10.09 33.03 -22.03
N GLY A 799 -10.85 33.28 -20.94
CA GLY A 799 -12.13 33.94 -20.94
C GLY A 799 -13.30 32.95 -20.93
N ALA A 800 -14.37 33.25 -20.18
CA ALA A 800 -15.51 32.34 -20.00
C ALA A 800 -16.27 32.02 -21.31
N GLU A 801 -16.33 33.00 -22.22
CA GLU A 801 -16.98 32.82 -23.54
C GLU A 801 -16.04 32.27 -24.63
N ALA A 802 -14.78 32.08 -24.32
CA ALA A 802 -13.80 31.62 -25.29
C ALA A 802 -13.80 30.07 -25.43
N LYS A 803 -13.26 29.59 -26.55
CA LYS A 803 -13.05 28.17 -26.75
C LYS A 803 -11.93 27.66 -25.83
N HIS A 804 -12.29 26.90 -24.81
CA HIS A 804 -11.36 26.27 -23.88
C HIS A 804 -10.54 25.17 -24.55
N PRO A 805 -9.36 24.83 -23.97
CA PRO A 805 -8.56 23.70 -24.45
C PRO A 805 -9.28 22.37 -24.22
N LYS A 806 -8.99 21.39 -25.05
CA LYS A 806 -9.48 20.02 -24.83
C LYS A 806 -8.79 19.42 -23.63
N LEU A 807 -9.57 19.05 -22.61
CA LEU A 807 -9.08 18.43 -21.37
C LEU A 807 -9.26 16.93 -21.39
N SER A 808 -8.23 16.19 -20.99
CA SER A 808 -8.30 14.76 -20.71
C SER A 808 -7.62 14.47 -19.36
N ILE A 809 -8.37 13.91 -18.41
CA ILE A 809 -7.86 13.49 -17.11
C ILE A 809 -7.68 11.98 -17.12
N VAL A 810 -6.45 11.53 -16.85
CA VAL A 810 -6.05 10.12 -16.89
C VAL A 810 -5.69 9.68 -15.46
N MET A 811 -6.59 8.94 -14.82
CA MET A 811 -6.31 8.37 -13.51
C MET A 811 -5.42 7.13 -13.63
N VAL A 812 -4.29 7.12 -12.92
CA VAL A 812 -3.27 6.07 -13.01
C VAL A 812 -3.17 5.28 -11.70
N GLY A 813 -3.82 4.14 -11.63
CA GLY A 813 -3.72 3.23 -10.48
C GLY A 813 -2.47 2.35 -10.54
N LYS A 814 -1.61 2.42 -9.53
CA LYS A 814 -0.39 1.61 -9.41
C LYS A 814 -0.53 0.47 -8.41
N ARG A 815 -1.43 0.58 -7.44
CA ARG A 815 -1.53 -0.32 -6.26
C ARG A 815 -2.78 -1.18 -6.28
N HIS A 816 -3.19 -1.66 -7.47
CA HIS A 816 -4.29 -2.60 -7.61
C HIS A 816 -3.82 -4.05 -7.47
N HIS A 817 -4.79 -4.97 -7.32
CA HIS A 817 -4.53 -6.39 -7.11
C HIS A 817 -4.58 -7.23 -8.40
N THR A 818 -4.89 -6.65 -9.56
CA THR A 818 -4.90 -7.36 -10.85
C THR A 818 -3.50 -7.76 -11.27
N ARG A 819 -3.32 -9.02 -11.66
CA ARG A 819 -2.07 -9.56 -12.21
C ARG A 819 -2.36 -10.36 -13.45
N PHE A 820 -1.42 -10.30 -14.40
CA PHE A 820 -1.48 -11.07 -15.64
C PHE A 820 -0.27 -11.99 -15.72
N TYR A 821 -0.50 -13.19 -16.22
CA TYR A 821 0.53 -14.20 -16.37
C TYR A 821 0.57 -14.69 -17.81
N PRO A 822 1.75 -14.76 -18.45
CA PRO A 822 1.88 -15.29 -19.80
C PRO A 822 1.45 -16.75 -19.86
N THR A 823 0.76 -17.09 -20.95
CA THR A 823 0.39 -18.49 -21.26
C THR A 823 1.48 -19.20 -22.06
N LYS A 824 2.40 -18.45 -22.69
CA LYS A 824 3.51 -18.94 -23.49
C LYS A 824 4.82 -18.30 -23.09
N MET A 825 5.93 -19.02 -23.22
CA MET A 825 7.28 -18.53 -22.91
C MET A 825 7.69 -17.33 -23.80
N GLU A 826 7.31 -17.34 -25.06
CA GLU A 826 7.62 -16.26 -26.02
C GLU A 826 7.01 -14.90 -25.63
N ASP A 827 5.99 -14.89 -24.77
CA ASP A 827 5.31 -13.69 -24.28
C ASP A 827 5.87 -13.18 -22.95
N THR A 828 6.86 -13.89 -22.40
CA THR A 828 7.57 -13.49 -21.19
C THR A 828 8.71 -12.51 -21.51
N ASP A 829 9.16 -11.79 -20.48
CA ASP A 829 10.36 -10.94 -20.54
C ASP A 829 11.68 -11.74 -20.63
N GLY A 830 11.61 -13.07 -20.65
CA GLY A 830 12.75 -14.00 -20.72
C GLY A 830 13.60 -14.10 -19.44
N THR A 831 13.44 -13.19 -18.50
CA THR A 831 14.27 -13.10 -17.29
C THR A 831 13.48 -13.43 -16.02
N THR A 832 12.35 -12.76 -15.81
CA THR A 832 11.56 -12.91 -14.58
C THR A 832 10.34 -13.81 -14.78
N GLY A 833 9.91 -14.03 -16.01
CA GLY A 833 8.68 -14.74 -16.36
C GLY A 833 7.43 -13.85 -16.34
N ASN A 834 7.61 -12.55 -16.16
CA ASN A 834 6.53 -11.58 -16.30
C ASN A 834 6.16 -11.37 -17.78
N PRO A 835 4.95 -10.85 -18.10
CA PRO A 835 4.65 -10.41 -19.44
C PRO A 835 5.66 -9.36 -19.93
N LYS A 836 5.91 -9.31 -21.23
CA LYS A 836 6.81 -8.30 -21.81
C LYS A 836 6.30 -6.87 -21.53
N PRO A 837 7.18 -5.90 -21.25
CA PRO A 837 6.82 -4.49 -21.28
C PRO A 837 6.16 -4.11 -22.62
N GLY A 838 5.14 -3.24 -22.55
CA GLY A 838 4.25 -2.97 -23.67
C GLY A 838 3.00 -3.86 -23.68
N THR A 839 2.90 -4.84 -22.78
CA THR A 839 1.67 -5.64 -22.66
C THR A 839 0.52 -4.75 -22.19
N VAL A 840 -0.55 -4.71 -22.96
CA VAL A 840 -1.80 -4.01 -22.67
C VAL A 840 -2.96 -4.99 -22.64
N VAL A 841 -3.85 -4.81 -21.65
CA VAL A 841 -5.10 -5.56 -21.54
C VAL A 841 -6.24 -4.55 -21.37
N ASP A 842 -7.06 -4.44 -22.37
CA ASP A 842 -8.22 -3.55 -22.43
C ASP A 842 -9.56 -4.29 -22.53
N ARG A 843 -9.54 -5.63 -22.40
CA ARG A 843 -10.69 -6.52 -22.53
C ARG A 843 -10.75 -7.56 -21.42
N GLY A 844 -11.92 -8.09 -21.17
CA GLY A 844 -12.16 -9.26 -20.34
C GLY A 844 -12.19 -9.00 -18.83
N VAL A 845 -11.47 -7.99 -18.33
CA VAL A 845 -11.36 -7.62 -16.91
C VAL A 845 -11.43 -6.11 -16.68
N THR A 846 -11.73 -5.36 -17.71
CA THR A 846 -11.95 -3.91 -17.67
C THR A 846 -13.40 -3.59 -17.33
N GLY A 847 -13.67 -2.36 -16.91
CA GLY A 847 -15.01 -1.89 -16.61
C GLY A 847 -15.90 -1.97 -17.87
N GLU A 848 -17.16 -2.35 -17.71
CA GLU A 848 -18.07 -2.58 -18.83
C GLU A 848 -18.37 -1.28 -19.61
N LYS A 849 -18.39 -0.13 -18.93
CA LYS A 849 -18.70 1.17 -19.54
C LYS A 849 -17.53 2.16 -19.49
N LEU A 850 -16.49 1.87 -18.74
CA LEU A 850 -15.35 2.77 -18.53
C LEU A 850 -14.32 2.65 -19.66
N PHE A 851 -13.67 3.77 -20.01
CA PHE A 851 -12.50 3.77 -20.86
C PHE A 851 -11.26 3.50 -20.01
N ASP A 852 -11.07 2.25 -19.61
CA ASP A 852 -9.94 1.80 -18.81
C ASP A 852 -9.17 0.66 -19.48
N PHE A 853 -7.89 0.52 -19.12
CA PHE A 853 -7.03 -0.56 -19.55
C PHE A 853 -5.88 -0.77 -18.57
N PHE A 854 -5.23 -1.91 -18.67
CA PHE A 854 -4.02 -2.23 -17.93
C PHE A 854 -2.82 -2.15 -18.87
N LEU A 855 -1.73 -1.50 -18.43
CA LEU A 855 -0.49 -1.38 -19.17
C LEU A 855 0.70 -1.79 -18.31
N LEU A 856 1.50 -2.74 -18.81
CA LEU A 856 2.79 -3.07 -18.25
C LEU A 856 3.87 -2.23 -18.96
N ALA A 857 4.26 -1.12 -18.34
CA ALA A 857 5.12 -0.12 -18.98
C ALA A 857 6.62 -0.47 -18.93
N HIS A 858 7.08 -1.28 -17.97
CA HIS A 858 8.50 -1.61 -17.76
C HIS A 858 8.67 -2.95 -17.08
N GLN A 859 9.88 -3.52 -17.17
CA GLN A 859 10.25 -4.74 -16.49
C GLN A 859 10.37 -4.50 -14.97
N GLY A 860 9.87 -5.42 -14.16
CA GLY A 860 9.96 -5.39 -12.69
C GLY A 860 10.17 -6.78 -12.12
N LYS A 861 10.51 -6.87 -10.83
CA LYS A 861 10.58 -8.16 -10.13
C LYS A 861 9.21 -8.85 -10.09
N GLU A 862 8.16 -8.07 -9.87
CA GLU A 862 6.77 -8.48 -10.05
C GLU A 862 6.13 -7.55 -11.08
N ALA A 863 5.46 -8.14 -12.07
CA ALA A 863 4.69 -7.36 -13.02
C ALA A 863 3.45 -6.80 -12.33
N ASN A 864 3.52 -5.52 -12.00
CA ASN A 864 2.35 -4.76 -11.56
C ASN A 864 1.89 -3.89 -12.74
N PRO A 865 0.93 -4.35 -13.56
CA PRO A 865 0.40 -3.53 -14.63
C PRO A 865 -0.26 -2.28 -14.04
N ARG A 866 -0.13 -1.16 -14.71
CA ARG A 866 -0.83 0.07 -14.30
C ARG A 866 -2.24 0.03 -14.86
N LYS A 867 -3.22 0.26 -14.01
CA LYS A 867 -4.60 0.51 -14.47
C LYS A 867 -4.71 1.97 -14.85
N VAL A 868 -5.15 2.21 -16.07
CA VAL A 868 -5.32 3.57 -16.61
C VAL A 868 -6.81 3.75 -16.92
N THR A 869 -7.40 4.79 -16.39
CA THR A 869 -8.78 5.18 -16.65
C THR A 869 -8.79 6.64 -17.15
N TYR A 870 -9.51 6.90 -18.22
CA TYR A 870 -9.65 8.22 -18.80
C TYR A 870 -10.96 8.89 -18.39
N SER A 871 -10.90 10.21 -18.23
CA SER A 871 -12.02 11.11 -18.09
C SER A 871 -11.89 12.31 -19.05
#